data_b78c71e3c45e8290b18a59375eb546e4
#
_entry.id   b78c71e3c45e8290b18a59375eb546e4
#
_cell.length_a   1.000
_cell.length_b   1.000
_cell.length_c   1.000
_cell.angle_alpha   90.00
_cell.angle_beta   90.00
_cell.angle_gamma   90.00
#
_symmetry.space_group_name_H-M   'P 1'
#
loop_
_entity.id
_entity.type
_entity.pdbx_description
1 polymer ?
#
loop_
_entity_poly.entity_id
_entity_poly.type
_entity_poly.pdbx_seq_one_letter_code
_entity_poly.pdbx_strand_id
1 'polypeptide(L)'
;MRYSVEIKKFLYSQYFYGGLRIAVGVSLPAVLCLIVFHNRELGFTIATGALGACAVDMPGPLKYKHNEMLACSVIGFLAALATGLATVNPVALWCTVVPLTFVLSLIVVYGNRWPQISFATLFMMVVTLEEHFTPMQALINASWILVGGLWFTYWSTLVSRWMMYRIEQQALAESVFALADYLLARADFFDLDNDLDECYRNLVAKQIAAVAMQDAARDIVLRNLPKLKSGRLPPRRATLFNLFIHTVDLHEQFVGAHTDYPLVRNTFGGSDLLIFYRDLIRKAAADLEDIGLAVLQNEPPRARINVKAELRAIEFEIEQMRKQDLPKKNPEAYSAVSASFRRVWSATRLIDRMRKNLANEESTKETDLRIDQALTRFVSSRRVPYGSIFSNLTMASPSFRHALRMTIAVAIGFWLGRLLPLTNAYWIVMTTVIILKPGYSLTKQRNGQRIVGTLIGCAASIALIMSVKEPHILIIVMFACMVMSYSLLLFNYTASVVFTSSYVLLMFHLLAPGSLHIIGERAIDTVVGCAIAIAASHLFPYWEYRLMGKLVNDMIAAMRSYLEASWWWGDKPAASVIAPSALTEAAALAPAVAVAEIAASGVGGLMEASGNAVASGSNVSGSAASPGVANRTSAPTPAAAAAASALDRDYRYRLARKNVHVAFANLGQAFQRMMLEPKSAQKFVPELNDLLVRSHVLASQITAVAPLLRTSSQQMGGPSHQPLQRALTVIRDNLANAEEGEPPPADQVDISRQLTRELDAMVVEAERSPDYTPDAVHDLKLLAHQCKQMLAASFQIRKDAGVIRLPEN
;
A
#
# COMPACT_ATOMS: atom_id res chain seq x y z
N MET A 1 21.42 -11.71 16.20
CA MET A 1 21.53 -11.47 14.76
C MET A 1 20.40 -10.56 14.21
N ARG A 2 19.12 -10.77 14.54
CA ARG A 2 18.01 -9.93 14.02
C ARG A 2 18.19 -8.42 14.27
N TYR A 3 18.61 -7.98 15.46
CA TYR A 3 18.79 -6.56 15.77
C TYR A 3 19.84 -5.86 14.89
N SER A 4 20.94 -6.52 14.55
CA SER A 4 21.94 -5.91 13.65
C SER A 4 21.43 -5.74 12.23
N VAL A 5 20.54 -6.62 11.78
CA VAL A 5 19.88 -6.54 10.47
C VAL A 5 18.88 -5.39 10.46
N GLU A 6 18.06 -5.24 11.48
CA GLU A 6 17.09 -4.15 11.61
C GLU A 6 17.76 -2.77 11.69
N ILE A 7 18.86 -2.65 12.43
CA ILE A 7 19.66 -1.41 12.49
C ILE A 7 20.22 -1.08 11.10
N LYS A 8 20.74 -2.07 10.39
CA LYS A 8 21.21 -1.87 9.00
C LYS A 8 20.11 -1.48 8.05
N LYS A 9 18.95 -2.17 8.10
CA LYS A 9 17.75 -1.80 7.33
C LYS A 9 17.40 -0.33 7.55
N PHE A 10 17.42 0.15 8.79
CA PHE A 10 17.13 1.54 9.12
C PHE A 10 18.21 2.52 8.64
N LEU A 11 19.48 2.28 8.92
CA LEU A 11 20.57 3.22 8.57
C LEU A 11 20.77 3.38 7.06
N TYR A 12 20.57 2.30 6.29
CA TYR A 12 20.65 2.35 4.83
C TYR A 12 19.35 2.77 4.17
N SER A 13 18.27 2.95 4.95
CA SER A 13 16.95 3.28 4.42
C SER A 13 16.86 4.72 3.92
N GLN A 14 16.00 4.94 2.95
CA GLN A 14 15.64 6.30 2.52
C GLN A 14 15.00 7.13 3.65
N TYR A 15 14.49 6.48 4.70
CA TYR A 15 13.88 7.17 5.84
C TYR A 15 14.91 7.95 6.63
N PHE A 16 16.08 7.35 6.91
CA PHE A 16 17.17 8.05 7.58
C PHE A 16 17.72 9.20 6.73
N TYR A 17 17.99 8.95 5.45
CA TYR A 17 18.43 10.00 4.53
C TYR A 17 17.34 11.04 4.27
N GLY A 18 16.07 10.63 4.24
CA GLY A 18 14.92 11.52 4.16
C GLY A 18 14.84 12.44 5.37
N GLY A 19 15.00 11.90 6.57
CA GLY A 19 15.05 12.66 7.81
C GLY A 19 16.18 13.68 7.84
N LEU A 20 17.39 13.28 7.42
CA LEU A 20 18.54 14.17 7.29
C LEU A 20 18.28 15.29 6.27
N ARG A 21 17.73 14.96 5.09
CA ARG A 21 17.36 15.94 4.07
C ARG A 21 16.36 16.97 4.60
N ILE A 22 15.32 16.51 5.32
CA ILE A 22 14.31 17.38 5.91
C ILE A 22 14.93 18.25 6.99
N ALA A 23 15.68 17.67 7.92
CA ALA A 23 16.31 18.42 9.00
C ALA A 23 17.23 19.53 8.46
N VAL A 24 18.07 19.22 7.48
CA VAL A 24 18.94 20.23 6.83
C VAL A 24 18.10 21.26 6.07
N GLY A 25 17.11 20.83 5.28
CA GLY A 25 16.28 21.75 4.46
C GLY A 25 15.46 22.73 5.29
N VAL A 26 15.03 22.35 6.49
CA VAL A 26 14.29 23.20 7.41
C VAL A 26 15.22 24.08 8.24
N SER A 27 16.32 23.52 8.76
CA SER A 27 17.21 24.28 9.67
C SER A 27 18.15 25.24 8.94
N LEU A 28 18.57 24.93 7.71
CA LEU A 28 19.56 25.73 6.98
C LEU A 28 19.14 27.18 6.78
N PRO A 29 17.92 27.52 6.31
CA PRO A 29 17.51 28.91 6.18
C PRO A 29 17.41 29.64 7.52
N ALA A 30 16.94 28.96 8.58
CA ALA A 30 16.88 29.54 9.91
C ALA A 30 18.27 29.88 10.46
N VAL A 31 19.24 28.96 10.30
CA VAL A 31 20.64 29.17 10.71
C VAL A 31 21.29 30.30 9.90
N LEU A 32 21.07 30.35 8.58
CA LEU A 32 21.56 31.43 7.73
C LEU A 32 20.99 32.79 8.15
N CYS A 33 19.69 32.86 8.43
CA CYS A 33 19.06 34.12 8.91
C CYS A 33 19.64 34.55 10.26
N LEU A 34 19.93 33.62 11.15
CA LEU A 34 20.54 33.92 12.45
C LEU A 34 21.98 34.42 12.33
N ILE A 35 22.79 33.78 11.49
CA ILE A 35 24.23 34.12 11.36
C ILE A 35 24.43 35.36 10.50
N VAL A 36 23.74 35.47 9.36
CA VAL A 36 23.98 36.54 8.37
C VAL A 36 23.17 37.79 8.67
N PHE A 37 21.90 37.62 9.00
CA PHE A 37 20.97 38.75 9.19
C PHE A 37 20.76 39.10 10.66
N HIS A 38 21.27 38.31 11.60
CA HIS A 38 21.08 38.43 13.05
C HIS A 38 19.60 38.61 13.46
N ASN A 39 18.67 38.11 12.63
CA ASN A 39 17.25 38.24 12.82
C ASN A 39 16.64 36.86 13.10
N ARG A 40 16.23 36.61 14.34
CA ARG A 40 15.66 35.35 14.81
C ARG A 40 14.22 35.13 14.29
N GLU A 41 13.43 36.20 14.28
CA GLU A 41 12.03 36.14 13.87
C GLU A 41 11.91 35.76 12.39
N LEU A 42 12.72 36.41 11.54
CA LEU A 42 12.78 36.09 10.12
C LEU A 42 13.16 34.60 9.89
N GLY A 43 14.16 34.11 10.61
CA GLY A 43 14.58 32.70 10.51
C GLY A 43 13.46 31.74 10.92
N PHE A 44 12.70 32.05 11.96
CA PHE A 44 11.57 31.27 12.41
C PHE A 44 10.42 31.25 11.38
N THR A 45 10.08 32.39 10.82
CA THR A 45 9.02 32.54 9.80
C THR A 45 9.35 31.73 8.54
N ILE A 46 10.57 31.83 8.03
CA ILE A 46 11.01 31.04 6.87
C ILE A 46 11.01 29.53 7.20
N ALA A 47 11.50 29.15 8.38
CA ALA A 47 11.47 27.76 8.82
C ALA A 47 10.05 27.21 8.95
N THR A 48 9.06 28.03 9.36
CA THR A 48 7.65 27.65 9.40
C THR A 48 7.10 27.31 8.01
N GLY A 49 7.43 28.09 6.99
CA GLY A 49 7.08 27.78 5.61
C GLY A 49 7.74 26.49 5.12
N ALA A 50 9.02 26.27 5.46
CA ALA A 50 9.75 25.03 5.13
C ALA A 50 9.15 23.82 5.86
N LEU A 51 8.75 23.96 7.14
CA LEU A 51 8.07 22.92 7.92
C LEU A 51 6.71 22.53 7.32
N GLY A 52 5.93 23.50 6.85
CA GLY A 52 4.68 23.22 6.15
C GLY A 52 4.91 22.42 4.87
N ALA A 53 5.86 22.84 4.03
CA ALA A 53 6.17 22.11 2.80
C ALA A 53 6.76 20.71 3.07
N CYS A 54 7.54 20.53 4.15
CA CYS A 54 8.11 19.22 4.49
C CYS A 54 7.05 18.20 4.94
N ALA A 55 5.92 18.64 5.50
CA ALA A 55 4.83 17.75 5.88
C ALA A 55 4.19 17.02 4.67
N VAL A 56 4.35 17.59 3.47
CA VAL A 56 3.87 17.02 2.19
C VAL A 56 4.96 16.21 1.50
N ASP A 57 6.20 16.24 2.01
CA ASP A 57 7.37 15.55 1.43
C ASP A 57 7.31 14.05 1.63
N MET A 58 6.40 13.39 0.92
CA MET A 58 6.23 11.93 0.94
C MET A 58 7.03 11.25 -0.18
N PRO A 59 7.46 9.98 0.02
CA PRO A 59 8.06 9.19 -1.06
C PRO A 59 7.11 9.08 -2.25
N GLY A 60 7.63 9.25 -3.46
CA GLY A 60 6.81 9.16 -4.66
C GLY A 60 7.47 9.72 -5.92
N PRO A 61 6.78 9.70 -7.07
CA PRO A 61 7.29 10.24 -8.31
C PRO A 61 7.58 11.73 -8.20
N LEU A 62 8.79 12.14 -8.60
CA LEU A 62 9.30 13.50 -8.41
C LEU A 62 8.38 14.61 -8.89
N LYS A 63 7.77 14.44 -10.07
CA LYS A 63 6.90 15.46 -10.67
C LYS A 63 5.69 15.77 -9.79
N TYR A 64 5.06 14.75 -9.25
CA TYR A 64 3.87 14.91 -8.39
C TYR A 64 4.26 15.50 -7.05
N LYS A 65 5.31 14.96 -6.42
CA LYS A 65 5.89 15.45 -5.18
C LYS A 65 6.21 16.95 -5.25
N HIS A 66 6.86 17.40 -6.34
CA HIS A 66 7.18 18.80 -6.56
C HIS A 66 5.92 19.67 -6.62
N ASN A 67 4.94 19.26 -7.43
CA ASN A 67 3.70 20.01 -7.62
C ASN A 67 2.86 20.08 -6.33
N GLU A 68 2.85 19.03 -5.53
CA GLU A 68 2.13 18.97 -4.25
C GLU A 68 2.76 19.92 -3.21
N MET A 69 4.09 19.89 -3.08
CA MET A 69 4.80 20.81 -2.19
C MET A 69 4.62 22.27 -2.64
N LEU A 70 4.63 22.53 -3.95
CA LEU A 70 4.37 23.86 -4.50
C LEU A 70 2.93 24.31 -4.20
N ALA A 71 1.95 23.45 -4.44
CA ALA A 71 0.55 23.73 -4.11
C ALA A 71 0.37 24.02 -2.61
N CYS A 72 1.03 23.22 -1.76
CA CYS A 72 1.03 23.43 -0.32
C CYS A 72 1.60 24.82 0.06
N SER A 73 2.72 25.22 -0.55
CA SER A 73 3.36 26.51 -0.28
C SER A 73 2.45 27.69 -0.68
N VAL A 74 1.77 27.59 -1.82
CA VAL A 74 0.85 28.62 -2.31
C VAL A 74 -0.42 28.70 -1.44
N ILE A 75 -1.04 27.55 -1.15
CA ILE A 75 -2.24 27.51 -0.30
C ILE A 75 -1.89 27.95 1.13
N GLY A 76 -0.72 27.56 1.65
CA GLY A 76 -0.21 27.96 2.95
C GLY A 76 0.03 29.47 3.04
N PHE A 77 0.59 30.08 1.99
CA PHE A 77 0.71 31.54 1.87
C PHE A 77 -0.65 32.23 1.96
N LEU A 78 -1.64 31.76 1.19
CA LEU A 78 -2.99 32.34 1.21
C LEU A 78 -3.66 32.18 2.59
N ALA A 79 -3.48 31.03 3.23
CA ALA A 79 -4.00 30.77 4.57
C ALA A 79 -3.33 31.66 5.62
N ALA A 80 -2.01 31.81 5.60
CA ALA A 80 -1.27 32.68 6.51
C ALA A 80 -1.60 34.15 6.29
N LEU A 81 -1.74 34.58 5.03
CA LEU A 81 -2.13 35.95 4.71
C LEU A 81 -3.55 36.30 5.21
N ALA A 82 -4.53 35.43 4.91
CA ALA A 82 -5.91 35.63 5.35
C ALA A 82 -5.99 35.66 6.88
N THR A 83 -5.28 34.77 7.57
CA THR A 83 -5.24 34.75 9.04
C THR A 83 -4.52 35.97 9.60
N GLY A 84 -3.36 36.34 9.07
CA GLY A 84 -2.57 37.49 9.52
C GLY A 84 -3.36 38.82 9.35
N LEU A 85 -4.08 39.00 8.25
CA LEU A 85 -4.94 40.14 8.04
C LEU A 85 -6.12 40.21 9.05
N ALA A 86 -6.60 39.05 9.49
CA ALA A 86 -7.71 38.94 10.43
C ALA A 86 -7.28 39.16 11.90
N THR A 87 -5.98 39.10 12.24
CA THR A 87 -5.49 39.28 13.63
C THR A 87 -5.72 40.68 14.19
N VAL A 88 -5.99 41.66 13.33
CA VAL A 88 -6.30 43.05 13.73
C VAL A 88 -7.56 43.11 14.57
N ASN A 89 -8.55 42.27 14.33
CA ASN A 89 -9.83 42.28 15.04
C ASN A 89 -10.22 40.87 15.48
N PRO A 90 -10.50 40.63 16.79
CA PRO A 90 -10.91 39.35 17.29
C PRO A 90 -12.13 38.72 16.58
N VAL A 91 -13.10 39.53 16.18
CA VAL A 91 -14.30 39.07 15.45
C VAL A 91 -13.92 38.65 14.03
N ALA A 92 -13.12 39.46 13.34
CA ALA A 92 -12.61 39.14 12.02
C ALA A 92 -11.80 37.83 12.05
N LEU A 93 -11.00 37.62 13.10
CA LEU A 93 -10.22 36.41 13.29
C LEU A 93 -11.10 35.13 13.38
N TRP A 94 -12.18 35.18 14.17
CA TRP A 94 -13.15 34.11 14.25
C TRP A 94 -13.84 33.83 12.90
N CYS A 95 -14.30 34.93 12.25
CA CYS A 95 -14.95 34.86 10.94
C CYS A 95 -14.02 34.33 9.83
N THR A 96 -12.70 34.37 10.03
CA THR A 96 -11.73 33.87 9.06
C THR A 96 -11.27 32.44 9.40
N VAL A 97 -10.89 32.17 10.65
CA VAL A 97 -10.31 30.88 11.06
C VAL A 97 -11.29 29.73 10.91
N VAL A 98 -12.56 29.94 11.30
CA VAL A 98 -13.57 28.86 11.27
C VAL A 98 -13.91 28.44 9.83
N PRO A 99 -14.29 29.36 8.90
CA PRO A 99 -14.56 28.95 7.52
C PRO A 99 -13.30 28.44 6.79
N LEU A 100 -12.15 29.06 7.05
CA LEU A 100 -10.88 28.65 6.43
C LEU A 100 -10.50 27.23 6.87
N THR A 101 -10.66 26.89 8.15
CA THR A 101 -10.46 25.53 8.64
C THR A 101 -11.38 24.55 7.93
N PHE A 102 -12.65 24.90 7.73
CA PHE A 102 -13.59 24.05 7.03
C PHE A 102 -13.15 23.80 5.57
N VAL A 103 -12.83 24.87 4.83
CA VAL A 103 -12.40 24.78 3.44
C VAL A 103 -11.11 23.95 3.31
N LEU A 104 -10.10 24.26 4.13
CA LEU A 104 -8.81 23.56 4.11
C LEU A 104 -8.97 22.08 4.50
N SER A 105 -9.88 21.76 5.41
CA SER A 105 -10.15 20.36 5.78
C SER A 105 -10.95 19.61 4.71
N LEU A 106 -11.79 20.31 3.92
CA LEU A 106 -12.59 19.70 2.85
C LEU A 106 -11.73 19.30 1.63
N ILE A 107 -10.57 19.92 1.44
CA ILE A 107 -9.61 19.59 0.37
C ILE A 107 -9.20 18.10 0.37
N VAL A 108 -9.37 17.40 1.48
CA VAL A 108 -9.15 15.95 1.60
C VAL A 108 -9.94 15.14 0.55
N VAL A 109 -11.02 15.67 -0.01
CA VAL A 109 -11.82 15.06 -1.10
C VAL A 109 -10.98 14.71 -2.33
N TYR A 110 -9.92 15.44 -2.63
CA TYR A 110 -9.14 15.27 -3.86
C TYR A 110 -8.19 14.06 -3.86
N GLY A 111 -8.12 13.29 -2.80
CA GLY A 111 -7.40 12.02 -2.77
C GLY A 111 -6.38 11.86 -1.63
N ASN A 112 -5.56 10.84 -1.76
CA ASN A 112 -4.77 10.29 -0.66
C ASN A 112 -3.65 11.20 -0.12
N ARG A 113 -3.16 12.16 -0.91
CA ARG A 113 -2.08 13.09 -0.51
C ARG A 113 -2.57 14.45 -0.04
N TRP A 114 -3.80 14.78 -0.38
CA TRP A 114 -4.42 16.02 0.02
C TRP A 114 -4.63 16.19 1.53
N PRO A 115 -4.78 15.11 2.34
CA PRO A 115 -4.75 15.22 3.80
C PRO A 115 -3.48 15.82 4.37
N GLN A 116 -2.31 15.59 3.74
CA GLN A 116 -1.05 16.19 4.16
C GLN A 116 -1.01 17.68 3.80
N ILE A 117 -1.52 18.07 2.64
CA ILE A 117 -1.63 19.48 2.22
C ILE A 117 -2.60 20.20 3.16
N SER A 118 -3.78 19.63 3.43
CA SER A 118 -4.74 20.14 4.40
C SER A 118 -4.10 20.36 5.78
N PHE A 119 -3.40 19.36 6.28
CA PHE A 119 -2.69 19.43 7.56
C PHE A 119 -1.62 20.53 7.55
N ALA A 120 -0.79 20.60 6.52
CA ALA A 120 0.31 21.54 6.43
C ALA A 120 -0.19 23.00 6.34
N THR A 121 -1.27 23.24 5.59
CA THR A 121 -1.86 24.55 5.45
C THR A 121 -2.58 25.00 6.72
N LEU A 122 -3.25 24.08 7.42
CA LEU A 122 -3.81 24.32 8.75
C LEU A 122 -2.70 24.61 9.78
N PHE A 123 -1.57 23.90 9.70
CA PHE A 123 -0.41 24.17 10.54
C PHE A 123 0.12 25.60 10.35
N MET A 124 0.33 26.03 9.10
CA MET A 124 0.77 27.39 8.79
C MET A 124 -0.24 28.44 9.29
N MET A 125 -1.54 28.17 9.12
CA MET A 125 -2.61 29.02 9.66
C MET A 125 -2.51 29.15 11.18
N VAL A 126 -2.36 28.03 11.89
CA VAL A 126 -2.31 28.00 13.36
C VAL A 126 -1.09 28.73 13.92
N VAL A 127 0.08 28.57 13.31
CA VAL A 127 1.29 29.30 13.74
C VAL A 127 1.14 30.81 13.56
N THR A 128 0.41 31.27 12.53
CA THR A 128 0.16 32.69 12.28
C THR A 128 -0.85 33.30 13.28
N LEU A 129 -1.60 32.50 14.05
CA LEU A 129 -2.57 32.98 15.04
C LEU A 129 -1.94 33.65 16.28
N GLU A 130 -0.68 33.40 16.55
CA GLU A 130 0.00 33.81 17.78
C GLU A 130 0.30 35.30 17.80
N GLU A 131 0.65 35.86 16.66
CA GLU A 131 1.14 37.22 16.54
C GLU A 131 0.06 38.19 16.03
N HIS A 132 0.08 39.41 16.52
CA HIS A 132 -0.77 40.50 16.05
C HIS A 132 -0.04 41.29 14.96
N PHE A 133 -0.53 41.19 13.73
CA PHE A 133 0.09 41.83 12.58
C PHE A 133 -0.68 43.07 12.13
N THR A 134 0.04 44.11 11.76
CA THR A 134 -0.52 45.13 10.86
C THR A 134 -0.69 44.52 9.45
N PRO A 135 -1.57 45.09 8.60
CA PRO A 135 -1.79 44.52 7.26
C PRO A 135 -0.51 44.34 6.43
N MET A 136 0.41 45.27 6.55
CA MET A 136 1.71 45.18 5.86
C MET A 136 2.61 44.09 6.44
N GLN A 137 2.66 43.99 7.77
CA GLN A 137 3.41 42.91 8.44
C GLN A 137 2.82 41.54 8.11
N ALA A 138 1.50 41.39 8.03
CA ALA A 138 0.83 40.17 7.62
C ALA A 138 1.25 39.73 6.20
N LEU A 139 1.31 40.68 5.26
CA LEU A 139 1.79 40.39 3.90
C LEU A 139 3.28 39.97 3.88
N ILE A 140 4.11 40.68 4.63
CA ILE A 140 5.54 40.39 4.74
C ILE A 140 5.74 39.00 5.36
N ASN A 141 5.06 38.71 6.47
CA ASN A 141 5.14 37.41 7.14
C ASN A 141 4.68 36.27 6.23
N ALA A 142 3.52 36.41 5.59
CA ALA A 142 3.03 35.39 4.62
C ALA A 142 4.00 35.22 3.45
N SER A 143 4.62 36.28 2.95
CA SER A 143 5.63 36.20 1.88
C SER A 143 6.87 35.43 2.31
N TRP A 144 7.33 35.61 3.55
CA TRP A 144 8.45 34.83 4.07
C TRP A 144 8.10 33.36 4.29
N ILE A 145 6.87 33.04 4.70
CA ILE A 145 6.35 31.66 4.74
C ILE A 145 6.38 31.06 3.34
N LEU A 146 5.96 31.79 2.30
CA LEU A 146 6.04 31.34 0.92
C LEU A 146 7.48 31.07 0.49
N VAL A 147 8.40 31.99 0.79
CA VAL A 147 9.83 31.83 0.47
C VAL A 147 10.38 30.56 1.14
N GLY A 148 10.07 30.30 2.40
CA GLY A 148 10.45 29.09 3.10
C GLY A 148 9.90 27.83 2.45
N GLY A 149 8.61 27.84 2.06
CA GLY A 149 7.97 26.73 1.35
C GLY A 149 8.57 26.45 -0.02
N LEU A 150 8.85 27.50 -0.80
CA LEU A 150 9.54 27.40 -2.10
C LEU A 150 10.96 26.89 -1.92
N TRP A 151 11.73 27.45 -0.99
CA TRP A 151 13.06 26.98 -0.66
C TRP A 151 13.07 25.46 -0.42
N PHE A 152 12.22 25.00 0.49
CA PHE A 152 12.16 23.56 0.82
C PHE A 152 11.72 22.72 -0.38
N THR A 153 10.77 23.20 -1.16
CA THR A 153 10.29 22.51 -2.39
C THR A 153 11.43 22.26 -3.38
N TYR A 154 12.21 23.28 -3.66
CA TYR A 154 13.37 23.16 -4.58
C TYR A 154 14.50 22.34 -3.97
N TRP A 155 14.82 22.57 -2.70
CA TRP A 155 15.81 21.78 -1.95
C TRP A 155 15.48 20.29 -1.96
N SER A 156 14.26 19.94 -1.52
CA SER A 156 13.82 18.54 -1.46
C SER A 156 13.78 17.91 -2.85
N THR A 157 13.32 18.63 -3.87
CA THR A 157 13.28 18.12 -5.25
C THR A 157 14.70 17.87 -5.79
N LEU A 158 15.60 18.79 -5.57
CA LEU A 158 17.00 18.67 -6.02
C LEU A 158 17.68 17.45 -5.38
N VAL A 159 17.60 17.34 -4.05
CA VAL A 159 18.21 16.22 -3.32
C VAL A 159 17.53 14.90 -3.68
N SER A 160 16.19 14.88 -3.82
CA SER A 160 15.45 13.68 -4.24
C SER A 160 15.81 13.25 -5.66
N ARG A 161 16.14 14.18 -6.56
CA ARG A 161 16.61 13.88 -7.90
C ARG A 161 17.96 13.15 -7.88
N TRP A 162 18.84 13.57 -7.00
CA TRP A 162 20.13 12.91 -6.76
C TRP A 162 19.97 11.51 -6.17
N MET A 163 19.00 11.37 -5.27
CA MET A 163 18.76 10.13 -4.54
C MET A 163 17.75 9.21 -5.22
N MET A 164 17.29 9.51 -6.44
CA MET A 164 16.20 8.77 -7.10
C MET A 164 16.45 7.27 -7.17
N TYR A 165 17.66 6.88 -7.54
CA TYR A 165 18.06 5.47 -7.62
C TYR A 165 17.96 4.77 -6.25
N ARG A 166 18.33 5.44 -5.16
CA ARG A 166 18.19 4.91 -3.80
C ARG A 166 16.72 4.76 -3.39
N ILE A 167 15.85 5.65 -3.85
CA ILE A 167 14.41 5.56 -3.60
C ILE A 167 13.82 4.35 -4.33
N GLU A 168 14.25 4.08 -5.57
CA GLU A 168 13.86 2.89 -6.33
C GLU A 168 14.38 1.60 -5.65
N GLN A 169 15.63 1.59 -5.20
CA GLN A 169 16.22 0.47 -4.45
C GLN A 169 15.45 0.19 -3.15
N GLN A 170 15.12 1.22 -2.40
CA GLN A 170 14.38 1.09 -1.15
C GLN A 170 13.00 0.47 -1.37
N ALA A 171 12.21 1.03 -2.29
CA ALA A 171 10.87 0.52 -2.57
C ALA A 171 10.89 -0.95 -3.00
N LEU A 172 11.89 -1.33 -3.82
CA LEU A 172 12.07 -2.71 -4.22
C LEU A 172 12.48 -3.61 -3.05
N ALA A 173 13.44 -3.17 -2.23
CA ALA A 173 13.89 -3.93 -1.07
C ALA A 173 12.76 -4.14 -0.05
N GLU A 174 11.93 -3.15 0.20
CA GLU A 174 10.74 -3.27 1.06
C GLU A 174 9.75 -4.30 0.51
N SER A 175 9.54 -4.32 -0.80
CA SER A 175 8.72 -5.34 -1.46
C SER A 175 9.30 -6.75 -1.28
N VAL A 176 10.63 -6.89 -1.36
CA VAL A 176 11.32 -8.18 -1.13
C VAL A 176 11.23 -8.60 0.33
N PHE A 177 11.40 -7.69 1.30
CA PHE A 177 11.25 -8.00 2.72
C PHE A 177 9.82 -8.41 3.07
N ALA A 178 8.83 -7.69 2.54
CA ALA A 178 7.43 -8.05 2.78
C ALA A 178 7.08 -9.42 2.19
N LEU A 179 7.70 -9.79 1.07
CA LEU A 179 7.57 -11.14 0.49
C LEU A 179 8.27 -12.19 1.36
N ALA A 180 9.44 -11.88 1.93
CA ALA A 180 10.12 -12.78 2.88
C ALA A 180 9.26 -13.04 4.12
N ASP A 181 8.65 -11.98 4.68
CA ASP A 181 7.70 -12.09 5.79
C ASP A 181 6.48 -12.96 5.44
N TYR A 182 5.95 -12.83 4.22
CA TYR A 182 4.86 -13.68 3.72
C TYR A 182 5.27 -15.15 3.64
N LEU A 183 6.50 -15.43 3.20
CA LEU A 183 7.03 -16.79 3.18
C LEU A 183 7.20 -17.37 4.60
N LEU A 184 7.67 -16.57 5.55
CA LEU A 184 7.77 -16.99 6.95
C LEU A 184 6.40 -17.38 7.52
N ALA A 185 5.37 -16.53 7.30
CA ALA A 185 4.01 -16.86 7.72
C ALA A 185 3.47 -18.13 7.05
N ARG A 186 3.96 -18.45 5.84
CA ARG A 186 3.60 -19.68 5.15
C ARG A 186 4.35 -20.91 5.71
N ALA A 187 5.58 -20.75 6.19
CA ALA A 187 6.33 -21.81 6.85
C ALA A 187 5.63 -22.28 8.14
N ASP A 188 4.93 -21.37 8.84
CA ASP A 188 4.23 -21.69 10.09
C ASP A 188 3.09 -22.70 9.91
N PHE A 189 2.54 -22.87 8.70
CA PHE A 189 1.55 -23.92 8.40
C PHE A 189 2.12 -25.34 8.50
N PHE A 190 3.41 -25.52 8.37
CA PHE A 190 4.09 -26.81 8.50
C PHE A 190 4.56 -27.10 9.92
N ASP A 191 4.26 -26.20 10.86
CA ASP A 191 4.52 -26.38 12.29
C ASP A 191 3.25 -26.89 12.97
N LEU A 192 3.29 -28.09 13.55
CA LEU A 192 2.12 -28.76 14.12
C LEU A 192 1.62 -28.07 15.41
N ASP A 193 2.51 -27.35 16.09
CA ASP A 193 2.18 -26.64 17.35
C ASP A 193 1.33 -25.39 17.11
N ASN A 194 1.29 -24.90 15.87
CA ASN A 194 0.54 -23.68 15.53
C ASN A 194 -0.90 -23.99 15.16
N ASP A 195 -1.85 -23.17 15.65
CA ASP A 195 -3.25 -23.22 15.23
C ASP A 195 -3.40 -22.77 13.76
N LEU A 196 -4.17 -23.56 12.99
CA LEU A 196 -4.37 -23.27 11.55
C LEU A 196 -5.12 -21.95 11.32
N ASP A 197 -6.11 -21.63 12.13
CA ASP A 197 -6.90 -20.42 11.98
C ASP A 197 -6.04 -19.17 12.26
N GLU A 198 -5.14 -19.26 13.23
CA GLU A 198 -4.16 -18.21 13.50
C GLU A 198 -3.14 -18.08 12.36
N CYS A 199 -2.66 -19.20 11.82
CA CYS A 199 -1.79 -19.22 10.65
C CYS A 199 -2.45 -18.55 9.44
N TYR A 200 -3.75 -18.83 9.17
CA TYR A 200 -4.48 -18.20 8.08
C TYR A 200 -4.62 -16.69 8.30
N ARG A 201 -4.99 -16.25 9.50
CA ARG A 201 -5.07 -14.81 9.82
C ARG A 201 -3.75 -14.09 9.62
N ASN A 202 -2.64 -14.68 10.10
CA ASN A 202 -1.30 -14.13 9.92
C ASN A 202 -0.89 -14.10 8.44
N LEU A 203 -1.14 -15.17 7.70
CA LEU A 203 -0.85 -15.26 6.27
C LEU A 203 -1.58 -14.17 5.48
N VAL A 204 -2.87 -13.98 5.74
CA VAL A 204 -3.68 -12.94 5.11
C VAL A 204 -3.13 -11.55 5.43
N ALA A 205 -2.78 -11.28 6.68
CA ALA A 205 -2.19 -10.00 7.08
C ALA A 205 -0.84 -9.73 6.37
N LYS A 206 0.03 -10.73 6.29
CA LYS A 206 1.32 -10.61 5.59
C LYS A 206 1.15 -10.51 4.07
N GLN A 207 0.15 -11.16 3.49
CA GLN A 207 -0.18 -11.02 2.07
C GLN A 207 -0.65 -9.59 1.75
N ILE A 208 -1.53 -9.02 2.57
CA ILE A 208 -1.99 -7.63 2.41
C ILE A 208 -0.78 -6.68 2.42
N ALA A 209 0.15 -6.86 3.36
CA ALA A 209 1.37 -6.07 3.43
C ALA A 209 2.26 -6.26 2.19
N ALA A 210 2.48 -7.50 1.74
CA ALA A 210 3.29 -7.80 0.56
C ALA A 210 2.71 -7.17 -0.71
N VAL A 211 1.38 -7.25 -0.92
CA VAL A 211 0.70 -6.62 -2.06
C VAL A 211 0.85 -5.10 -2.02
N ALA A 212 0.65 -4.48 -0.85
CA ALA A 212 0.79 -3.03 -0.69
C ALA A 212 2.22 -2.56 -1.02
N MET A 213 3.25 -3.30 -0.57
CA MET A 213 4.65 -2.99 -0.89
C MET A 213 4.98 -3.21 -2.37
N GLN A 214 4.44 -4.26 -2.99
CA GLN A 214 4.61 -4.48 -4.42
C GLN A 214 3.95 -3.38 -5.26
N ASP A 215 2.79 -2.88 -4.87
CA ASP A 215 2.13 -1.79 -5.57
C ASP A 215 2.92 -0.47 -5.43
N ALA A 216 3.45 -0.21 -4.23
CA ALA A 216 4.34 0.92 -3.99
C ALA A 216 5.61 0.84 -4.84
N ALA A 217 6.27 -0.31 -4.86
CA ALA A 217 7.47 -0.54 -5.68
C ALA A 217 7.16 -0.41 -7.17
N ARG A 218 6.03 -0.95 -7.64
CA ARG A 218 5.57 -0.83 -9.03
C ARG A 218 5.43 0.62 -9.46
N ASP A 219 4.76 1.42 -8.65
CA ASP A 219 4.54 2.83 -8.96
C ASP A 219 5.87 3.61 -9.04
N ILE A 220 6.79 3.37 -8.12
CA ILE A 220 8.10 4.05 -8.12
C ILE A 220 8.95 3.58 -9.30
N VAL A 221 9.08 2.27 -9.51
CA VAL A 221 9.95 1.70 -10.55
C VAL A 221 9.40 2.01 -11.95
N LEU A 222 8.09 1.86 -12.19
CA LEU A 222 7.51 2.04 -13.54
C LEU A 222 7.33 3.50 -13.92
N ARG A 223 6.92 4.39 -13.00
CA ARG A 223 6.70 5.81 -13.36
C ARG A 223 8.00 6.60 -13.53
N ASN A 224 9.06 6.18 -12.88
CA ASN A 224 10.37 6.81 -13.01
C ASN A 224 11.16 6.31 -14.23
N LEU A 225 10.61 5.34 -14.98
CA LEU A 225 11.22 4.92 -16.23
C LEU A 225 11.30 6.12 -17.20
N PRO A 226 12.47 6.48 -17.72
CA PRO A 226 12.58 7.55 -18.68
C PRO A 226 11.73 7.17 -19.91
N LYS A 227 11.04 8.15 -20.50
CA LYS A 227 10.40 7.98 -21.80
C LYS A 227 11.50 7.65 -22.80
N LEU A 228 11.62 6.38 -23.11
CA LEU A 228 12.73 5.86 -23.90
C LEU A 228 12.58 6.28 -25.35
N LYS A 229 13.40 7.24 -25.77
CA LYS A 229 13.60 7.56 -27.18
C LYS A 229 14.36 6.44 -27.92
N SER A 230 15.09 5.57 -27.18
CA SER A 230 15.97 4.53 -27.75
C SER A 230 15.62 3.08 -27.32
N GLY A 231 14.55 2.85 -26.57
CA GLY A 231 14.14 1.49 -26.18
C GLY A 231 15.04 0.78 -25.14
N ARG A 232 16.18 1.37 -24.71
CA ARG A 232 17.13 0.73 -23.80
C ARG A 232 17.18 1.39 -22.43
N LEU A 233 17.07 0.60 -21.37
CA LEU A 233 17.26 1.05 -19.97
C LEU A 233 18.75 1.07 -19.60
N PRO A 234 19.19 2.01 -18.74
CA PRO A 234 20.50 1.92 -18.12
C PRO A 234 20.65 0.58 -17.36
N PRO A 235 21.80 -0.10 -17.41
CA PRO A 235 21.98 -1.45 -16.87
C PRO A 235 21.52 -1.57 -15.40
N ARG A 236 21.89 -0.62 -14.54
CA ARG A 236 21.48 -0.60 -13.12
C ARG A 236 19.96 -0.56 -12.93
N ARG A 237 19.22 0.18 -13.76
CA ARG A 237 17.75 0.23 -13.69
C ARG A 237 17.12 -1.00 -14.29
N ALA A 238 17.72 -1.59 -15.32
CA ALA A 238 17.27 -2.86 -15.89
C ALA A 238 17.36 -3.98 -14.85
N THR A 239 18.43 -4.02 -14.04
CA THR A 239 18.58 -4.96 -12.93
C THR A 239 17.47 -4.79 -11.89
N LEU A 240 17.17 -3.56 -11.45
CA LEU A 240 16.06 -3.32 -10.51
C LEU A 240 14.70 -3.70 -11.09
N PHE A 241 14.47 -3.42 -12.37
CA PHE A 241 13.22 -3.78 -13.04
C PHE A 241 13.06 -5.31 -13.14
N ASN A 242 14.11 -6.03 -13.55
CA ASN A 242 14.09 -7.49 -13.61
C ASN A 242 13.88 -8.11 -12.23
N LEU A 243 14.54 -7.56 -11.21
CA LEU A 243 14.35 -8.00 -9.83
C LEU A 243 12.90 -7.78 -9.36
N PHE A 244 12.29 -6.64 -9.73
CA PHE A 244 10.87 -6.39 -9.45
C PHE A 244 9.96 -7.43 -10.11
N ILE A 245 10.18 -7.75 -11.40
CA ILE A 245 9.42 -8.78 -12.12
C ILE A 245 9.55 -10.13 -11.40
N HIS A 246 10.77 -10.55 -11.07
CA HIS A 246 11.01 -11.80 -10.37
C HIS A 246 10.39 -11.83 -8.96
N THR A 247 10.33 -10.70 -8.27
CA THR A 247 9.65 -10.58 -6.97
C THR A 247 8.13 -10.81 -7.12
N VAL A 248 7.53 -10.26 -8.18
CA VAL A 248 6.11 -10.48 -8.49
C VAL A 248 5.84 -11.93 -8.89
N ASP A 249 6.69 -12.50 -9.75
CA ASP A 249 6.57 -13.90 -10.19
C ASP A 249 6.73 -14.88 -9.00
N LEU A 250 7.66 -14.58 -8.08
CA LEU A 250 7.87 -15.38 -6.88
C LEU A 250 6.65 -15.34 -5.96
N HIS A 251 6.08 -14.14 -5.76
CA HIS A 251 4.84 -13.98 -5.00
C HIS A 251 3.70 -14.81 -5.63
N GLU A 252 3.56 -14.76 -6.95
CA GLU A 252 2.57 -15.53 -7.68
C GLU A 252 2.73 -17.03 -7.47
N GLN A 253 3.95 -17.55 -7.56
CA GLN A 253 4.23 -18.97 -7.34
C GLN A 253 3.81 -19.43 -5.94
N PHE A 254 4.06 -18.60 -4.94
CA PHE A 254 3.64 -18.92 -3.57
C PHE A 254 2.15 -18.73 -3.34
N VAL A 255 1.52 -17.70 -3.87
CA VAL A 255 0.06 -17.53 -3.79
C VAL A 255 -0.64 -18.71 -4.47
N GLY A 256 -0.21 -19.11 -5.67
CA GLY A 256 -0.77 -20.27 -6.38
C GLY A 256 -0.44 -21.64 -5.76
N ALA A 257 0.41 -21.69 -4.73
CA ALA A 257 0.74 -22.92 -4.02
C ALA A 257 -0.30 -23.24 -2.94
N HIS A 258 -1.61 -23.20 -3.28
CA HIS A 258 -2.63 -23.64 -2.33
C HIS A 258 -2.41 -25.12 -2.02
N THR A 259 -2.25 -25.42 -0.74
CA THR A 259 -2.11 -26.76 -0.19
C THR A 259 -3.23 -26.97 0.82
N ASP A 260 -3.89 -28.11 0.77
CA ASP A 260 -4.82 -28.51 1.82
C ASP A 260 -4.01 -28.85 3.09
N TYR A 261 -3.75 -27.82 3.91
CA TYR A 261 -2.93 -27.98 5.11
C TYR A 261 -3.54 -28.93 6.14
N PRO A 262 -4.86 -28.92 6.41
CA PRO A 262 -5.49 -29.93 7.25
C PRO A 262 -5.20 -31.35 6.78
N LEU A 263 -5.38 -31.65 5.50
CA LEU A 263 -5.10 -32.96 4.91
C LEU A 263 -3.63 -33.33 5.05
N VAL A 264 -2.73 -32.40 4.74
CA VAL A 264 -1.27 -32.64 4.81
C VAL A 264 -0.81 -32.85 6.25
N ARG A 265 -1.28 -32.06 7.22
CA ARG A 265 -0.95 -32.24 8.65
C ARG A 265 -1.48 -33.57 9.20
N ASN A 266 -2.71 -33.94 8.87
CA ASN A 266 -3.32 -35.16 9.34
C ASN A 266 -2.64 -36.41 8.73
N THR A 267 -2.19 -36.34 7.47
CA THR A 267 -1.56 -37.48 6.79
C THR A 267 -0.08 -37.62 7.15
N PHE A 268 0.64 -36.51 7.28
CA PHE A 268 2.11 -36.49 7.41
C PHE A 268 2.62 -35.94 8.74
N GLY A 269 1.75 -35.72 9.73
CA GLY A 269 2.15 -35.20 11.03
C GLY A 269 3.15 -36.08 11.81
N GLY A 270 3.22 -37.37 11.51
CA GLY A 270 4.21 -38.29 12.11
C GLY A 270 5.52 -38.42 11.33
N SER A 271 5.72 -37.68 10.23
CA SER A 271 6.94 -37.71 9.41
C SER A 271 7.73 -36.41 9.50
N ASP A 272 9.05 -36.53 9.27
CA ASP A 272 9.94 -35.36 9.23
C ASP A 272 9.71 -34.46 8.00
N LEU A 273 8.84 -34.87 7.08
CA LEU A 273 8.54 -34.15 5.84
C LEU A 273 8.10 -32.71 6.09
N LEU A 274 7.22 -32.52 7.08
CA LEU A 274 6.71 -31.16 7.40
C LEU A 274 7.83 -30.25 7.93
N ILE A 275 8.75 -30.81 8.71
CA ILE A 275 9.92 -30.09 9.24
C ILE A 275 10.82 -29.67 8.08
N PHE A 276 11.08 -30.54 7.10
CA PHE A 276 11.89 -30.20 5.93
C PHE A 276 11.24 -29.11 5.08
N TYR A 277 9.92 -29.13 4.88
CA TYR A 277 9.19 -28.04 4.19
C TYR A 277 9.30 -26.73 4.94
N ARG A 278 9.05 -26.74 6.24
CA ARG A 278 9.17 -25.55 7.10
C ARG A 278 10.55 -24.92 6.98
N ASP A 279 11.59 -25.73 7.14
CA ASP A 279 12.97 -25.25 7.16
C ASP A 279 13.43 -24.78 5.77
N LEU A 280 12.99 -25.43 4.70
CA LEU A 280 13.25 -25.01 3.33
C LEU A 280 12.64 -23.62 3.06
N ILE A 281 11.39 -23.41 3.46
CA ILE A 281 10.72 -22.11 3.25
C ILE A 281 11.37 -21.03 4.12
N ARG A 282 11.73 -21.33 5.37
CA ARG A 282 12.46 -20.40 6.25
C ARG A 282 13.82 -20.00 5.66
N LYS A 283 14.56 -20.95 5.09
CA LYS A 283 15.83 -20.69 4.40
C LYS A 283 15.63 -19.83 3.14
N ALA A 284 14.58 -20.10 2.36
CA ALA A 284 14.23 -19.30 1.20
C ALA A 284 13.86 -17.85 1.58
N ALA A 285 13.15 -17.67 2.69
CA ALA A 285 12.85 -16.35 3.22
C ALA A 285 14.11 -15.59 3.67
N ALA A 286 15.04 -16.27 4.34
CA ALA A 286 16.32 -15.68 4.74
C ALA A 286 17.19 -15.29 3.53
N ASP A 287 17.20 -16.10 2.45
CA ASP A 287 17.87 -15.74 1.19
C ASP A 287 17.25 -14.48 0.57
N LEU A 288 15.91 -14.31 0.65
CA LEU A 288 15.23 -13.10 0.19
C LEU A 288 15.58 -11.88 1.05
N GLU A 289 15.66 -12.04 2.37
CA GLU A 289 16.13 -10.95 3.25
C GLU A 289 17.54 -10.48 2.89
N ASP A 290 18.45 -11.42 2.61
CA ASP A 290 19.82 -11.10 2.16
C ASP A 290 19.82 -10.39 0.80
N ILE A 291 18.97 -10.79 -0.16
CA ILE A 291 18.79 -10.08 -1.44
C ILE A 291 18.28 -8.67 -1.20
N GLY A 292 17.26 -8.50 -0.35
CA GLY A 292 16.73 -7.18 0.01
C GLY A 292 17.79 -6.25 0.63
N LEU A 293 18.63 -6.79 1.53
CA LEU A 293 19.75 -6.04 2.12
C LEU A 293 20.81 -5.68 1.08
N ALA A 294 21.16 -6.61 0.19
CA ALA A 294 22.10 -6.37 -0.89
C ALA A 294 21.64 -5.23 -1.82
N VAL A 295 20.33 -5.20 -2.15
CA VAL A 295 19.72 -4.10 -2.91
C VAL A 295 19.86 -2.77 -2.17
N LEU A 296 19.58 -2.73 -0.86
CA LEU A 296 19.70 -1.50 -0.05
C LEU A 296 21.14 -0.99 0.06
N GLN A 297 22.10 -1.91 0.25
CA GLN A 297 23.49 -1.58 0.43
C GLN A 297 24.19 -1.30 -0.90
N ASN A 298 23.56 -1.69 -2.04
CA ASN A 298 24.17 -1.70 -3.36
C ASN A 298 25.46 -2.55 -3.39
N GLU A 299 25.40 -3.68 -2.68
CA GLU A 299 26.50 -4.66 -2.58
C GLU A 299 26.02 -5.99 -3.17
N PRO A 300 26.94 -6.87 -3.60
CA PRO A 300 26.57 -8.20 -4.02
C PRO A 300 25.97 -9.00 -2.84
N PRO A 301 24.96 -9.85 -3.09
CA PRO A 301 24.37 -10.66 -2.04
C PRO A 301 25.38 -11.64 -1.47
N ARG A 302 25.25 -11.96 -0.18
CA ARG A 302 26.12 -12.90 0.52
C ARG A 302 26.06 -14.30 -0.12
N ALA A 303 26.95 -15.20 0.32
CA ALA A 303 26.94 -16.58 -0.16
C ALA A 303 25.58 -17.23 0.13
N ARG A 304 25.10 -18.01 -0.86
CA ARG A 304 23.79 -18.67 -0.80
C ARG A 304 23.68 -19.60 0.41
N ILE A 305 22.57 -19.55 1.11
CA ILE A 305 22.21 -20.54 2.12
C ILE A 305 22.01 -21.88 1.41
N ASN A 306 22.61 -22.93 1.92
CA ASN A 306 22.50 -24.25 1.30
C ASN A 306 21.12 -24.86 1.58
N VAL A 307 20.29 -24.90 0.54
CA VAL A 307 18.94 -25.52 0.57
C VAL A 307 18.92 -26.91 -0.06
N LYS A 308 20.08 -27.43 -0.49
CA LYS A 308 20.16 -28.74 -1.21
C LYS A 308 19.82 -29.91 -0.30
N ALA A 309 20.12 -29.78 0.99
CA ALA A 309 19.87 -30.85 1.94
C ALA A 309 18.36 -31.08 2.12
N GLU A 310 17.62 -30.01 2.36
CA GLU A 310 16.16 -30.05 2.53
C GLU A 310 15.46 -30.48 1.24
N LEU A 311 15.91 -29.98 0.09
CA LEU A 311 15.35 -30.38 -1.20
C LEU A 311 15.52 -31.92 -1.44
N ARG A 312 16.70 -32.46 -1.15
CA ARG A 312 16.97 -33.90 -1.29
C ARG A 312 16.22 -34.73 -0.25
N ALA A 313 16.08 -34.22 0.97
CA ALA A 313 15.32 -34.89 2.01
C ALA A 313 13.84 -35.01 1.61
N ILE A 314 13.23 -33.92 1.13
CA ILE A 314 11.84 -33.94 0.65
C ILE A 314 11.69 -34.86 -0.57
N GLU A 315 12.62 -34.80 -1.52
CA GLU A 315 12.62 -35.68 -2.71
C GLU A 315 12.69 -37.15 -2.32
N PHE A 316 13.55 -37.47 -1.35
CA PHE A 316 13.69 -38.84 -0.82
C PHE A 316 12.39 -39.29 -0.14
N GLU A 317 11.77 -38.49 0.69
CA GLU A 317 10.49 -38.77 1.34
C GLU A 317 9.37 -39.00 0.32
N ILE A 318 9.27 -38.16 -0.71
CA ILE A 318 8.28 -38.32 -1.80
C ILE A 318 8.54 -39.67 -2.55
N GLU A 319 9.78 -40.03 -2.81
CA GLU A 319 10.11 -41.29 -3.46
C GLU A 319 9.80 -42.51 -2.55
N GLN A 320 9.99 -42.40 -1.24
CA GLN A 320 9.57 -43.43 -0.28
C GLN A 320 8.06 -43.64 -0.28
N MET A 321 7.31 -42.54 -0.29
CA MET A 321 5.85 -42.56 -0.40
C MET A 321 5.37 -43.24 -1.68
N ARG A 322 6.08 -43.00 -2.78
CA ARG A 322 5.80 -43.66 -4.06
C ARG A 322 6.02 -45.17 -3.97
N LYS A 323 7.11 -45.62 -3.32
CA LYS A 323 7.41 -47.03 -3.08
C LYS A 323 6.41 -47.72 -2.15
N GLN A 324 5.78 -46.96 -1.24
CA GLN A 324 4.74 -47.48 -0.32
C GLN A 324 3.34 -47.48 -0.94
N ASP A 325 3.21 -47.23 -2.26
CA ASP A 325 1.95 -47.15 -3.00
C ASP A 325 0.97 -46.06 -2.47
N LEU A 326 1.50 -44.99 -1.82
CA LEU A 326 0.69 -43.88 -1.33
C LEU A 326 -0.09 -43.19 -2.44
N PRO A 327 0.42 -43.07 -3.69
CA PRO A 327 -0.37 -42.48 -4.80
C PRO A 327 -1.68 -43.24 -5.08
N LYS A 328 -1.74 -44.55 -4.74
CA LYS A 328 -2.96 -45.35 -4.87
C LYS A 328 -3.83 -45.31 -3.63
N LYS A 329 -3.20 -45.27 -2.43
CA LYS A 329 -3.90 -45.27 -1.14
C LYS A 329 -4.51 -43.91 -0.77
N ASN A 330 -3.78 -42.86 -1.02
CA ASN A 330 -4.23 -41.48 -0.75
C ASN A 330 -3.70 -40.54 -1.85
N PRO A 331 -4.33 -40.55 -3.03
CA PRO A 331 -3.87 -39.76 -4.18
C PRO A 331 -3.91 -38.26 -3.94
N GLU A 332 -4.85 -37.78 -3.12
CA GLU A 332 -5.01 -36.36 -2.83
C GLU A 332 -3.85 -35.82 -1.99
N ALA A 333 -3.47 -36.50 -0.89
CA ALA A 333 -2.35 -36.10 -0.05
C ALA A 333 -1.02 -36.15 -0.80
N TYR A 334 -0.80 -37.21 -1.59
CA TYR A 334 0.41 -37.35 -2.40
C TYR A 334 0.52 -36.26 -3.46
N SER A 335 -0.59 -35.93 -4.17
CA SER A 335 -0.62 -34.88 -5.17
C SER A 335 -0.38 -33.50 -4.56
N ALA A 336 -0.95 -33.21 -3.38
CA ALA A 336 -0.77 -31.97 -2.66
C ALA A 336 0.70 -31.72 -2.27
N VAL A 337 1.36 -32.74 -1.70
CA VAL A 337 2.80 -32.70 -1.32
C VAL A 337 3.68 -32.56 -2.56
N SER A 338 3.47 -33.39 -3.59
CA SER A 338 4.27 -33.34 -4.80
C SER A 338 4.13 -32.01 -5.56
N ALA A 339 2.92 -31.48 -5.63
CA ALA A 339 2.68 -30.17 -6.24
C ALA A 339 3.35 -29.03 -5.42
N SER A 340 3.27 -29.10 -4.10
CA SER A 340 3.93 -28.16 -3.19
C SER A 340 5.44 -28.19 -3.38
N PHE A 341 6.03 -29.38 -3.47
CA PHE A 341 7.47 -29.56 -3.72
C PHE A 341 7.92 -28.91 -5.02
N ARG A 342 7.25 -29.21 -6.13
CA ARG A 342 7.58 -28.64 -7.44
C ARG A 342 7.58 -27.11 -7.41
N ARG A 343 6.64 -26.51 -6.71
CA ARG A 343 6.52 -25.06 -6.58
C ARG A 343 7.61 -24.46 -5.71
N VAL A 344 7.89 -25.02 -4.54
CA VAL A 344 8.97 -24.57 -3.67
C VAL A 344 10.32 -24.71 -4.37
N TRP A 345 10.53 -25.80 -5.10
CA TRP A 345 11.74 -25.99 -5.89
C TRP A 345 11.88 -24.97 -7.04
N SER A 346 10.79 -24.66 -7.75
CA SER A 346 10.77 -23.58 -8.74
C SER A 346 11.07 -22.22 -8.12
N ALA A 347 10.52 -21.96 -6.94
CA ALA A 347 10.76 -20.73 -6.18
C ALA A 347 12.23 -20.59 -5.76
N THR A 348 12.86 -21.63 -5.27
CA THR A 348 14.30 -21.60 -4.92
C THR A 348 15.19 -21.33 -6.12
N ARG A 349 14.81 -21.83 -7.31
CA ARG A 349 15.50 -21.52 -8.57
C ARG A 349 15.33 -20.05 -8.97
N LEU A 350 14.13 -19.49 -8.75
CA LEU A 350 13.88 -18.08 -9.06
C LEU A 350 14.68 -17.16 -8.12
N ILE A 351 14.75 -17.50 -6.83
CA ILE A 351 15.59 -16.78 -5.85
C ILE A 351 17.07 -16.83 -6.27
N ASP A 352 17.56 -18.00 -6.76
CA ASP A 352 18.92 -18.11 -7.28
C ASP A 352 19.17 -17.22 -8.51
N ARG A 353 18.19 -17.11 -9.42
CA ARG A 353 18.26 -16.14 -10.54
C ARG A 353 18.30 -14.70 -10.05
N MET A 354 17.44 -14.33 -9.09
CA MET A 354 17.45 -12.97 -8.51
C MET A 354 18.82 -12.63 -7.96
N ARG A 355 19.45 -13.58 -7.26
CA ARG A 355 20.80 -13.43 -6.72
C ARG A 355 21.85 -13.26 -7.81
N LYS A 356 21.84 -14.10 -8.85
CA LYS A 356 22.78 -14.05 -9.98
C LYS A 356 22.64 -12.73 -10.76
N ASN A 357 21.43 -12.29 -10.99
CA ASN A 357 21.15 -11.01 -11.66
C ASN A 357 21.69 -9.82 -10.87
N LEU A 358 21.70 -9.90 -9.54
CA LEU A 358 22.24 -8.85 -8.70
C LEU A 358 23.78 -8.91 -8.62
N ALA A 359 24.39 -10.09 -8.70
CA ALA A 359 25.84 -10.29 -8.67
C ALA A 359 26.53 -9.94 -10.00
N ASN A 360 25.85 -10.15 -11.14
CA ASN A 360 26.38 -9.96 -12.48
C ASN A 360 25.72 -8.78 -13.19
N GLU A 361 26.26 -7.58 -13.03
CA GLU A 361 25.81 -6.38 -13.78
C GLU A 361 25.96 -6.53 -15.32
N GLU A 362 26.80 -7.42 -15.79
CA GLU A 362 27.07 -7.64 -17.23
C GLU A 362 26.04 -8.49 -17.96
N SER A 363 25.27 -9.31 -17.24
CA SER A 363 24.29 -10.24 -17.85
C SER A 363 23.01 -9.55 -18.36
N THR A 364 22.85 -8.27 -18.11
CA THR A 364 21.68 -7.49 -18.54
C THR A 364 21.72 -7.04 -20.00
N LYS A 365 22.65 -7.59 -20.82
CA LYS A 365 22.78 -7.22 -22.24
C LYS A 365 21.59 -7.60 -23.13
N GLU A 366 20.64 -8.40 -22.65
CA GLU A 366 19.60 -9.01 -23.47
C GLU A 366 18.17 -8.74 -23.08
N THR A 367 17.92 -7.86 -22.15
CA THR A 367 16.53 -7.48 -21.91
C THR A 367 16.20 -6.29 -22.84
N ASP A 368 16.02 -6.56 -24.14
CA ASP A 368 15.18 -5.73 -25.00
C ASP A 368 13.76 -5.76 -24.42
N LEU A 369 13.64 -5.10 -23.26
CA LEU A 369 12.37 -4.78 -22.68
C LEU A 369 11.65 -3.87 -23.68
N ARG A 370 10.87 -4.47 -24.55
CA ARG A 370 9.76 -3.78 -25.19
C ARG A 370 8.88 -3.32 -24.05
N ILE A 371 9.25 -2.16 -23.47
CA ILE A 371 8.40 -1.42 -22.56
C ILE A 371 7.27 -0.89 -23.42
N ASP A 372 6.37 -1.78 -23.70
CA ASP A 372 5.20 -1.52 -24.52
C ASP A 372 4.28 -0.57 -23.73
N GLN A 373 3.48 0.20 -24.45
CA GLN A 373 2.41 1.04 -23.86
C GLN A 373 1.51 0.25 -22.90
N ALA A 374 1.51 -1.08 -23.00
CA ALA A 374 0.85 -1.99 -22.08
C ALA A 374 1.29 -1.84 -20.63
N LEU A 375 2.58 -1.58 -20.34
CA LEU A 375 3.07 -1.40 -18.96
C LEU A 375 2.52 -0.13 -18.29
N THR A 376 2.21 0.91 -19.08
CA THR A 376 1.61 2.13 -18.53
C THR A 376 0.19 1.91 -18.00
N ARG A 377 -0.52 0.87 -18.49
CA ARG A 377 -1.85 0.49 -17.99
C ARG A 377 -1.84 -0.20 -16.63
N PHE A 378 -0.68 -0.71 -16.18
CA PHE A 378 -0.52 -1.23 -14.82
C PHE A 378 -0.36 -0.13 -13.78
N VAL A 379 -0.06 1.08 -14.21
CA VAL A 379 0.04 2.25 -13.34
C VAL A 379 -1.34 2.87 -13.22
N SER A 380 -1.87 2.97 -12.01
CA SER A 380 -3.17 3.57 -11.75
C SER A 380 -3.16 5.06 -12.13
N SER A 381 -4.05 5.47 -13.03
CA SER A 381 -4.28 6.88 -13.32
C SER A 381 -5.58 7.32 -12.66
N ARG A 382 -5.48 8.21 -11.68
CA ARG A 382 -6.64 8.73 -10.97
C ARG A 382 -6.82 10.21 -11.31
N ARG A 383 -7.84 10.54 -12.08
CA ARG A 383 -8.30 11.90 -12.27
C ARG A 383 -9.48 12.12 -11.35
N VAL A 384 -9.31 12.92 -10.31
CA VAL A 384 -10.44 13.41 -9.52
C VAL A 384 -10.91 14.70 -10.16
N PRO A 385 -12.15 14.81 -10.60
CA PRO A 385 -12.66 16.02 -11.22
C PRO A 385 -12.68 17.17 -10.18
N TYR A 386 -12.34 18.39 -10.62
CA TYR A 386 -12.28 19.56 -9.73
C TYR A 386 -13.61 19.85 -9.03
N GLY A 387 -14.73 19.50 -9.65
CA GLY A 387 -16.07 19.61 -9.07
C GLY A 387 -16.40 18.68 -7.91
N SER A 388 -15.52 17.73 -7.57
CA SER A 388 -15.76 16.75 -6.49
C SER A 388 -16.01 17.40 -5.12
N ILE A 389 -15.56 18.62 -4.86
CA ILE A 389 -15.89 19.35 -3.63
C ILE A 389 -17.41 19.54 -3.51
N PHE A 390 -18.06 20.02 -4.56
CA PHE A 390 -19.49 20.33 -4.52
C PHE A 390 -20.36 19.08 -4.36
N SER A 391 -20.00 18.00 -5.01
CA SER A 391 -20.70 16.72 -4.87
C SER A 391 -20.53 16.09 -3.49
N ASN A 392 -19.50 16.48 -2.73
CA ASN A 392 -19.21 15.97 -1.40
C ASN A 392 -19.69 16.90 -0.26
N LEU A 393 -20.41 17.99 -0.55
CA LEU A 393 -21.02 18.87 0.46
C LEU A 393 -22.30 18.26 1.05
N THR A 394 -22.26 17.01 1.44
CA THR A 394 -23.37 16.27 2.02
C THR A 394 -22.94 15.55 3.31
N MET A 395 -23.86 15.35 4.24
CA MET A 395 -23.61 14.58 5.46
C MET A 395 -23.29 13.10 5.19
N ALA A 396 -23.58 12.60 4.00
CA ALA A 396 -23.21 11.25 3.59
C ALA A 396 -21.68 11.15 3.36
N SER A 397 -21.02 12.24 2.95
CA SER A 397 -19.59 12.23 2.66
C SER A 397 -18.72 12.13 3.92
N PRO A 398 -17.77 11.20 3.98
CA PRO A 398 -16.79 11.10 5.09
C PRO A 398 -15.91 12.35 5.19
N SER A 399 -15.56 12.96 4.05
CA SER A 399 -14.71 14.14 4.00
C SER A 399 -15.41 15.37 4.55
N PHE A 400 -16.70 15.53 4.26
CA PHE A 400 -17.52 16.60 4.83
C PHE A 400 -17.65 16.49 6.35
N ARG A 401 -17.94 15.28 6.85
CA ARG A 401 -18.00 15.01 8.30
C ARG A 401 -16.66 15.29 8.99
N HIS A 402 -15.55 14.95 8.33
CA HIS A 402 -14.22 15.25 8.83
C HIS A 402 -13.97 16.77 8.87
N ALA A 403 -14.31 17.50 7.81
CA ALA A 403 -14.15 18.95 7.77
C ALA A 403 -14.97 19.63 8.88
N LEU A 404 -16.22 19.21 9.08
CA LEU A 404 -17.08 19.73 10.14
C LEU A 404 -16.51 19.45 11.53
N ARG A 405 -16.04 18.22 11.80
CA ARG A 405 -15.39 17.83 13.07
C ARG A 405 -14.13 18.66 13.32
N MET A 406 -13.30 18.84 12.30
CA MET A 406 -12.07 19.61 12.40
C MET A 406 -12.38 21.06 12.75
N THR A 407 -13.37 21.64 12.08
CA THR A 407 -13.80 23.03 12.32
C THR A 407 -14.31 23.24 13.74
N ILE A 408 -15.16 22.35 14.23
CA ILE A 408 -15.68 22.40 15.60
C ILE A 408 -14.53 22.24 16.61
N ALA A 409 -13.64 21.26 16.39
CA ALA A 409 -12.53 21.01 17.29
C ALA A 409 -11.53 22.19 17.34
N VAL A 410 -11.22 22.79 16.20
CA VAL A 410 -10.37 23.99 16.12
C VAL A 410 -11.04 25.17 16.80
N ALA A 411 -12.34 25.38 16.59
CA ALA A 411 -13.09 26.44 17.25
C ALA A 411 -13.08 26.29 18.77
N ILE A 412 -13.32 25.06 19.28
CA ILE A 412 -13.26 24.79 20.72
C ILE A 412 -11.83 24.98 21.24
N GLY A 413 -10.82 24.47 20.56
CA GLY A 413 -9.42 24.60 20.95
C GLY A 413 -8.97 26.06 20.99
N PHE A 414 -9.39 26.85 19.99
CA PHE A 414 -9.10 28.28 19.91
C PHE A 414 -9.80 29.09 21.02
N TRP A 415 -11.08 28.75 21.31
CA TRP A 415 -11.81 29.36 22.40
C TRP A 415 -11.20 29.02 23.76
N LEU A 416 -10.89 27.74 24.00
CA LEU A 416 -10.30 27.26 25.26
C LEU A 416 -8.89 27.84 25.49
N GLY A 417 -8.11 27.98 24.40
CA GLY A 417 -6.78 28.58 24.46
C GLY A 417 -6.79 30.03 24.90
N ARG A 418 -7.89 30.76 24.67
CA ARG A 418 -8.06 32.13 25.17
C ARG A 418 -8.55 32.21 26.61
N LEU A 419 -9.16 31.15 27.12
CA LEU A 419 -9.64 31.08 28.50
C LEU A 419 -8.54 30.63 29.47
N LEU A 420 -7.65 29.76 29.04
CA LEU A 420 -6.56 29.26 29.86
C LEU A 420 -5.39 30.26 29.89
N PRO A 421 -4.80 30.52 31.08
CA PRO A 421 -3.63 31.40 31.21
C PRO A 421 -2.34 30.67 30.78
N LEU A 422 -2.31 30.21 29.53
CA LEU A 422 -1.16 29.51 28.94
C LEU A 422 -0.41 30.44 28.00
N THR A 423 0.91 30.39 28.05
CA THR A 423 1.78 31.26 27.26
C THR A 423 1.65 31.03 25.75
N ASN A 424 1.41 29.77 25.35
CA ASN A 424 1.39 29.34 23.96
C ASN A 424 0.09 28.57 23.62
N ALA A 425 -1.05 29.20 23.85
CA ALA A 425 -2.37 28.57 23.73
C ALA A 425 -2.69 27.97 22.32
N TYR A 426 -2.04 28.43 21.25
CA TYR A 426 -2.17 27.87 19.90
C TYR A 426 -1.70 26.42 19.78
N TRP A 427 -0.87 25.93 20.73
CA TRP A 427 -0.42 24.53 20.75
C TRP A 427 -1.58 23.55 20.99
N ILE A 428 -2.62 23.95 21.69
CA ILE A 428 -3.85 23.15 21.84
C ILE A 428 -4.47 22.90 20.47
N VAL A 429 -4.65 23.96 19.67
CA VAL A 429 -5.21 23.88 18.32
C VAL A 429 -4.29 23.03 17.42
N MET A 430 -2.99 23.27 17.49
CA MET A 430 -2.00 22.53 16.71
C MET A 430 -2.02 21.03 17.04
N THR A 431 -2.07 20.67 18.30
CA THR A 431 -2.17 19.28 18.73
C THR A 431 -3.46 18.64 18.25
N THR A 432 -4.59 19.35 18.34
CA THR A 432 -5.88 18.89 17.83
C THR A 432 -5.84 18.62 16.32
N VAL A 433 -5.27 19.51 15.52
CA VAL A 433 -5.11 19.35 14.06
C VAL A 433 -4.19 18.19 13.70
N ILE A 434 -3.11 17.96 14.46
CA ILE A 434 -2.19 16.84 14.23
C ILE A 434 -2.89 15.49 14.45
N ILE A 435 -3.70 15.39 15.51
CA ILE A 435 -4.28 14.13 15.97
C ILE A 435 -5.54 13.77 15.22
N LEU A 436 -6.41 14.75 14.97
CA LEU A 436 -7.71 14.49 14.34
C LEU A 436 -7.55 14.07 12.89
N LYS A 437 -7.87 12.82 12.61
CA LYS A 437 -7.81 12.23 11.26
C LYS A 437 -9.23 11.90 10.76
N PRO A 438 -9.43 11.67 9.45
CA PRO A 438 -10.76 11.35 8.92
C PRO A 438 -11.44 10.14 9.57
N GLY A 439 -10.68 9.10 9.97
CA GLY A 439 -11.18 7.90 10.66
C GLY A 439 -11.07 7.96 12.19
N TYR A 440 -12.01 7.31 12.87
CA TYR A 440 -11.98 7.18 14.33
C TYR A 440 -10.77 6.36 14.81
N SER A 441 -10.54 5.21 14.20
CA SER A 441 -9.47 4.27 14.55
C SER A 441 -8.09 4.95 14.52
N LEU A 442 -7.83 5.71 13.46
CA LEU A 442 -6.59 6.46 13.31
C LEU A 442 -6.43 7.56 14.34
N THR A 443 -7.51 8.30 14.61
CA THR A 443 -7.49 9.35 15.64
C THR A 443 -7.17 8.76 17.01
N LYS A 444 -7.80 7.63 17.38
CA LYS A 444 -7.56 6.92 18.64
C LYS A 444 -6.11 6.46 18.77
N GLN A 445 -5.58 5.81 17.73
CA GLN A 445 -4.20 5.33 17.71
C GLN A 445 -3.20 6.48 17.82
N ARG A 446 -3.36 7.53 17.01
CA ARG A 446 -2.50 8.72 17.03
C ARG A 446 -2.52 9.44 18.37
N ASN A 447 -3.69 9.49 18.99
CA ASN A 447 -3.85 10.13 20.28
C ASN A 447 -3.02 9.45 21.39
N GLY A 448 -3.14 8.13 21.54
CA GLY A 448 -2.33 7.37 22.50
C GLY A 448 -0.83 7.52 22.23
N GLN A 449 -0.42 7.37 20.97
CA GLN A 449 0.98 7.53 20.56
C GLN A 449 1.51 8.95 20.83
N ARG A 450 0.69 9.98 20.66
CA ARG A 450 1.06 11.38 20.90
C ARG A 450 1.26 11.66 22.38
N ILE A 451 0.32 11.23 23.23
CA ILE A 451 0.43 11.43 24.68
C ILE A 451 1.70 10.75 25.22
N VAL A 452 1.85 9.46 24.97
CA VAL A 452 3.01 8.68 25.44
C VAL A 452 4.31 9.29 24.92
N GLY A 453 4.38 9.58 23.61
CA GLY A 453 5.58 10.15 23.02
C GLY A 453 5.94 11.53 23.57
N THR A 454 4.95 12.40 23.82
CA THR A 454 5.20 13.74 24.38
C THR A 454 5.66 13.65 25.82
N LEU A 455 5.03 12.81 26.68
CA LEU A 455 5.45 12.66 28.07
C LEU A 455 6.87 12.12 28.20
N ILE A 456 7.23 11.09 27.41
CA ILE A 456 8.59 10.56 27.37
C ILE A 456 9.56 11.62 26.86
N GLY A 457 9.20 12.34 25.79
CA GLY A 457 10.02 13.41 25.22
C GLY A 457 10.25 14.57 26.17
N CYS A 458 9.22 14.99 26.93
CA CYS A 458 9.37 16.01 27.99
C CYS A 458 10.34 15.54 29.09
N ALA A 459 10.16 14.32 29.57
CA ALA A 459 11.05 13.76 30.62
C ALA A 459 12.51 13.66 30.13
N ALA A 460 12.72 13.18 28.90
CA ALA A 460 14.04 13.10 28.28
C ALA A 460 14.68 14.48 28.10
N SER A 461 13.88 15.49 27.71
CA SER A 461 14.36 16.86 27.54
C SER A 461 14.79 17.48 28.87
N ILE A 462 14.00 17.28 29.93
CA ILE A 462 14.34 17.75 31.28
C ILE A 462 15.67 17.11 31.73
N ALA A 463 15.76 15.79 31.62
CA ALA A 463 16.96 15.05 32.01
C ALA A 463 18.20 15.55 31.24
N LEU A 464 18.04 15.84 29.94
CA LEU A 464 19.13 16.32 29.08
C LEU A 464 19.55 17.75 29.47
N ILE A 465 18.59 18.67 29.68
CA ILE A 465 18.85 20.06 30.11
C ILE A 465 19.51 20.12 31.45
N MET A 466 19.14 19.23 32.38
CA MET A 466 19.74 19.15 33.70
C MET A 466 21.17 18.57 33.69
N SER A 467 21.43 17.65 32.75
CA SER A 467 22.73 16.95 32.66
C SER A 467 23.77 17.69 31.82
N VAL A 468 23.34 18.39 30.77
CA VAL A 468 24.22 19.04 29.81
C VAL A 468 24.02 20.56 29.86
N LYS A 469 25.04 21.28 30.32
CA LYS A 469 25.01 22.74 30.43
C LYS A 469 25.60 23.48 29.22
N GLU A 470 26.40 22.77 28.42
CA GLU A 470 27.09 23.33 27.28
C GLU A 470 26.14 23.56 26.10
N PRO A 471 25.91 24.81 25.61
CA PRO A 471 24.92 25.10 24.55
C PRO A 471 25.27 24.43 23.23
N HIS A 472 26.55 24.29 22.90
CA HIS A 472 26.98 23.65 21.65
C HIS A 472 26.60 22.16 21.58
N ILE A 473 26.71 21.45 22.69
CA ILE A 473 26.30 20.03 22.78
C ILE A 473 24.80 19.94 22.64
N LEU A 474 24.02 20.82 23.29
CA LEU A 474 22.57 20.85 23.18
C LEU A 474 22.11 21.11 21.74
N ILE A 475 22.79 21.99 20.97
CA ILE A 475 22.48 22.22 19.54
C ILE A 475 22.71 20.95 18.71
N ILE A 476 23.82 20.24 18.93
CA ILE A 476 24.11 18.99 18.20
C ILE A 476 23.04 17.93 18.53
N VAL A 477 22.70 17.76 19.80
CA VAL A 477 21.68 16.81 20.23
C VAL A 477 20.31 17.20 19.70
N MET A 478 19.96 18.49 19.73
CA MET A 478 18.72 19.00 19.12
C MET A 478 18.62 18.66 17.63
N PHE A 479 19.72 18.88 16.88
CA PHE A 479 19.74 18.53 15.47
C PHE A 479 19.63 17.01 15.24
N ALA A 480 20.32 16.20 16.04
CA ALA A 480 20.21 14.74 16.01
C ALA A 480 18.79 14.27 16.31
N CYS A 481 18.12 14.85 17.32
CA CYS A 481 16.72 14.60 17.62
C CYS A 481 15.80 14.99 16.46
N MET A 482 16.07 16.11 15.79
CA MET A 482 15.33 16.53 14.61
C MET A 482 15.45 15.52 13.46
N VAL A 483 16.67 15.06 13.16
CA VAL A 483 16.91 14.01 12.16
C VAL A 483 16.15 12.73 12.51
N MET A 484 16.26 12.26 13.74
CA MET A 484 15.60 11.04 14.21
C MET A 484 14.07 11.18 14.19
N SER A 485 13.55 12.35 14.56
CA SER A 485 12.11 12.62 14.50
C SER A 485 11.54 12.39 13.08
N TYR A 486 12.15 13.00 12.07
CA TYR A 486 11.70 12.85 10.69
C TYR A 486 12.00 11.47 10.11
N SER A 487 13.10 10.84 10.50
CA SER A 487 13.46 9.49 10.06
C SER A 487 12.47 8.44 10.56
N LEU A 488 11.97 8.59 11.78
CA LEU A 488 11.05 7.64 12.41
C LEU A 488 9.57 7.94 12.17
N LEU A 489 9.25 9.09 11.57
CA LEU A 489 7.86 9.54 11.39
C LEU A 489 6.96 8.52 10.67
N LEU A 490 7.51 7.82 9.68
CA LEU A 490 6.81 6.81 8.90
C LEU A 490 6.99 5.39 9.47
N PHE A 491 8.01 5.17 10.28
CA PHE A 491 8.37 3.85 10.81
C PHE A 491 7.76 3.60 12.20
N ASN A 492 7.93 4.56 13.11
CA ASN A 492 7.39 4.50 14.46
C ASN A 492 7.00 5.89 14.94
N TYR A 493 5.72 6.20 14.86
CA TYR A 493 5.20 7.52 15.21
C TYR A 493 5.43 7.88 16.69
N THR A 494 5.34 6.93 17.61
CA THR A 494 5.61 7.20 19.04
C THR A 494 7.04 7.67 19.24
N ALA A 495 8.01 6.94 18.68
CA ALA A 495 9.42 7.33 18.75
C ALA A 495 9.68 8.68 18.06
N SER A 496 9.06 8.92 16.89
CA SER A 496 9.12 10.21 16.21
C SER A 496 8.62 11.35 17.11
N VAL A 497 7.51 11.15 17.84
CA VAL A 497 6.96 12.15 18.76
C VAL A 497 7.89 12.40 19.95
N VAL A 498 8.54 11.37 20.50
CA VAL A 498 9.57 11.55 21.54
C VAL A 498 10.64 12.51 21.05
N PHE A 499 11.25 12.23 19.91
CA PHE A 499 12.30 13.09 19.35
C PHE A 499 11.77 14.47 18.91
N THR A 500 10.51 14.55 18.41
CA THR A 500 9.89 15.84 18.07
C THR A 500 9.73 16.72 19.31
N SER A 501 9.19 16.17 20.38
CA SER A 501 9.01 16.91 21.63
C SER A 501 10.36 17.33 22.19
N SER A 502 11.37 16.45 22.15
CA SER A 502 12.70 16.74 22.64
C SER A 502 13.36 17.88 21.85
N TYR A 503 13.40 17.85 20.52
CA TYR A 503 14.08 18.91 19.78
C TYR A 503 13.35 20.26 19.90
N VAL A 504 11.99 20.25 19.97
CA VAL A 504 11.21 21.48 20.14
C VAL A 504 11.50 22.10 21.50
N LEU A 505 11.51 21.31 22.59
CA LEU A 505 11.78 21.82 23.93
C LEU A 505 13.22 22.30 24.12
N LEU A 506 14.18 21.59 23.51
CA LEU A 506 15.57 22.04 23.48
C LEU A 506 15.74 23.36 22.73
N MET A 507 15.01 23.52 21.62
CA MET A 507 14.98 24.76 20.86
C MET A 507 14.46 25.92 21.71
N PHE A 508 13.34 25.74 22.43
CA PHE A 508 12.81 26.78 23.33
C PHE A 508 13.77 27.10 24.48
N HIS A 509 14.38 26.08 25.07
CA HIS A 509 15.38 26.32 26.12
C HIS A 509 16.59 27.13 25.66
N LEU A 510 17.05 26.88 24.42
CA LEU A 510 18.17 27.63 23.83
C LEU A 510 17.78 29.07 23.46
N LEU A 511 16.52 29.30 23.09
CA LEU A 511 16.01 30.63 22.73
C LEU A 511 15.67 31.47 23.97
N ALA A 512 15.13 30.83 25.02
CA ALA A 512 14.71 31.49 26.28
C ALA A 512 15.22 30.68 27.49
N PRO A 513 16.50 30.84 27.89
CA PRO A 513 17.08 30.14 29.06
C PRO A 513 16.30 30.43 30.35
N GLY A 514 15.95 29.38 31.10
CA GLY A 514 15.21 29.51 32.35
C GLY A 514 13.72 29.21 32.28
N SER A 515 13.14 29.00 31.08
CA SER A 515 11.71 28.79 30.88
C SER A 515 11.29 27.31 31.05
N LEU A 516 11.66 26.67 32.11
CA LEU A 516 11.29 25.26 32.40
C LEU A 516 9.76 25.06 32.50
N HIS A 517 8.98 26.11 32.84
CA HIS A 517 7.53 26.09 32.91
C HIS A 517 6.90 25.78 31.53
N ILE A 518 7.54 26.18 30.41
CA ILE A 518 7.09 25.92 29.04
C ILE A 518 6.99 24.41 28.79
N ILE A 519 7.84 23.60 29.43
CA ILE A 519 7.80 22.13 29.29
C ILE A 519 6.51 21.57 29.92
N GLY A 520 6.13 22.09 31.10
CA GLY A 520 4.87 21.73 31.74
C GLY A 520 3.66 22.17 30.95
N GLU A 521 3.65 23.39 30.44
CA GLU A 521 2.58 23.91 29.56
C GLU A 521 2.43 23.03 28.32
N ARG A 522 3.54 22.62 27.68
CA ARG A 522 3.51 21.72 26.52
C ARG A 522 2.84 20.38 26.80
N ALA A 523 3.07 19.82 27.97
CA ALA A 523 2.41 18.58 28.38
C ALA A 523 0.89 18.79 28.56
N ILE A 524 0.49 19.89 29.20
CA ILE A 524 -0.90 20.25 29.43
C ILE A 524 -1.62 20.51 28.08
N ASP A 525 -1.05 21.33 27.21
CA ASP A 525 -1.58 21.62 25.88
C ASP A 525 -1.78 20.35 25.04
N THR A 526 -0.83 19.42 25.14
CA THR A 526 -0.96 18.14 24.46
C THR A 526 -2.12 17.33 25.02
N VAL A 527 -2.27 17.23 26.34
CA VAL A 527 -3.38 16.50 26.96
C VAL A 527 -4.73 17.13 26.62
N VAL A 528 -4.84 18.45 26.70
CA VAL A 528 -6.07 19.18 26.35
C VAL A 528 -6.41 19.02 24.88
N GLY A 529 -5.44 19.21 23.98
CA GLY A 529 -5.64 19.00 22.54
C GLY A 529 -6.03 17.58 22.18
N CYS A 530 -5.43 16.58 22.88
CA CYS A 530 -5.81 15.17 22.76
C CYS A 530 -7.24 14.91 23.21
N ALA A 531 -7.67 15.52 24.34
CA ALA A 531 -9.04 15.38 24.84
C ALA A 531 -10.06 15.99 23.87
N ILE A 532 -9.78 17.16 23.30
CA ILE A 532 -10.61 17.77 22.27
C ILE A 532 -10.70 16.88 21.02
N ALA A 533 -9.59 16.34 20.56
CA ALA A 533 -9.55 15.46 19.39
C ALA A 533 -10.34 14.16 19.62
N ILE A 534 -10.27 13.55 20.82
CA ILE A 534 -11.10 12.39 21.17
C ILE A 534 -12.58 12.77 21.16
N ALA A 535 -12.97 13.84 21.87
CA ALA A 535 -14.35 14.26 21.94
C ALA A 535 -14.90 14.56 20.52
N ALA A 536 -14.14 15.29 19.71
CA ALA A 536 -14.49 15.53 18.33
C ALA A 536 -14.59 14.28 17.46
N SER A 537 -13.80 13.24 17.73
CA SER A 537 -13.87 11.98 16.98
C SER A 537 -15.18 11.24 17.14
N HIS A 538 -15.92 11.51 18.22
CA HIS A 538 -17.26 10.99 18.44
C HIS A 538 -18.37 11.82 17.78
N LEU A 539 -18.04 13.02 17.28
CA LEU A 539 -18.99 13.84 16.52
C LEU A 539 -19.09 13.31 15.07
N PHE A 540 -20.29 13.01 14.62
CA PHE A 540 -20.58 12.55 13.26
C PHE A 540 -19.64 11.39 12.80
N PRO A 541 -19.52 10.28 13.55
CA PRO A 541 -18.62 9.21 13.23
C PRO A 541 -18.99 8.59 11.88
N TYR A 542 -17.97 8.30 11.08
CA TYR A 542 -18.10 7.46 9.90
C TYR A 542 -17.42 6.13 10.21
N TRP A 543 -18.23 5.11 10.44
CA TRP A 543 -17.74 3.80 10.79
C TRP A 543 -17.35 3.01 9.55
N GLU A 544 -16.25 2.25 9.63
CA GLU A 544 -15.71 1.45 8.52
C GLU A 544 -16.70 0.42 7.98
N TYR A 545 -17.60 -0.11 8.82
CA TYR A 545 -18.60 -1.10 8.38
C TYR A 545 -19.45 -0.60 7.20
N ARG A 546 -19.66 0.71 7.07
CA ARG A 546 -20.42 1.28 5.94
C ARG A 546 -19.70 1.15 4.59
N LEU A 547 -18.38 1.06 4.65
CA LEU A 547 -17.54 0.90 3.45
C LEU A 547 -17.40 -0.57 3.05
N MET A 548 -17.63 -1.50 3.99
CA MET A 548 -17.40 -2.93 3.80
C MET A 548 -18.20 -3.51 2.64
N GLY A 549 -19.50 -3.17 2.52
CA GLY A 549 -20.35 -3.69 1.44
C GLY A 549 -19.77 -3.43 0.06
N LYS A 550 -19.36 -2.18 -0.19
CA LYS A 550 -18.73 -1.82 -1.46
C LYS A 550 -17.41 -2.56 -1.69
N LEU A 551 -16.55 -2.66 -0.67
CA LEU A 551 -15.27 -3.35 -0.79
C LEU A 551 -15.43 -4.86 -0.99
N VAL A 552 -16.46 -5.46 -0.40
CA VAL A 552 -16.84 -6.87 -0.63
C VAL A 552 -17.24 -7.06 -2.08
N ASN A 553 -18.13 -6.22 -2.60
CA ASN A 553 -18.58 -6.30 -3.99
C ASN A 553 -17.43 -6.09 -4.97
N ASP A 554 -16.57 -5.09 -4.73
CA ASP A 554 -15.38 -4.85 -5.56
C ASP A 554 -14.43 -6.06 -5.58
N MET A 555 -14.27 -6.74 -4.44
CA MET A 555 -13.44 -7.95 -4.34
C MET A 555 -14.07 -9.12 -5.09
N ILE A 556 -15.37 -9.35 -4.95
CA ILE A 556 -16.08 -10.45 -5.63
C ILE A 556 -16.07 -10.21 -7.15
N ALA A 557 -16.33 -8.97 -7.60
CA ALA A 557 -16.25 -8.60 -9.01
C ALA A 557 -14.85 -8.79 -9.59
N ALA A 558 -13.82 -8.44 -8.83
CA ALA A 558 -12.44 -8.68 -9.24
C ALA A 558 -12.11 -10.18 -9.34
N MET A 559 -12.59 -11.01 -8.40
CA MET A 559 -12.42 -12.47 -8.47
C MET A 559 -13.14 -13.09 -9.65
N ARG A 560 -14.37 -12.66 -9.95
CA ARG A 560 -15.11 -13.08 -11.15
C ARG A 560 -14.33 -12.76 -12.41
N SER A 561 -13.88 -11.51 -12.55
CA SER A 561 -13.05 -11.09 -13.69
C SER A 561 -11.74 -11.87 -13.81
N TYR A 562 -11.17 -12.27 -12.67
CA TYR A 562 -9.94 -13.08 -12.64
C TYR A 562 -10.19 -14.52 -13.11
N LEU A 563 -11.30 -15.13 -12.67
CA LEU A 563 -11.73 -16.44 -13.14
C LEU A 563 -11.98 -16.42 -14.66
N GLU A 564 -12.70 -15.42 -15.14
CA GLU A 564 -13.00 -15.23 -16.56
C GLU A 564 -11.73 -15.03 -17.40
N ALA A 565 -10.75 -14.28 -16.89
CA ALA A 565 -9.46 -14.08 -17.56
C ALA A 565 -8.56 -15.32 -17.53
N SER A 566 -8.77 -16.25 -16.59
CA SER A 566 -8.03 -17.51 -16.48
C SER A 566 -8.52 -18.56 -17.45
N TRP A 567 -9.79 -18.53 -17.83
CA TRP A 567 -10.46 -19.47 -18.69
C TRP A 567 -10.89 -18.80 -20.00
N TRP A 568 -10.69 -19.49 -21.12
CA TRP A 568 -11.16 -19.06 -22.44
C TRP A 568 -12.59 -19.54 -22.71
N TRP A 569 -13.55 -18.62 -22.68
CA TRP A 569 -14.98 -18.92 -22.88
C TRP A 569 -15.45 -18.87 -24.34
N GLY A 570 -14.56 -19.02 -25.33
CA GLY A 570 -14.90 -18.92 -26.76
C GLY A 570 -14.88 -17.49 -27.30
N ASP A 571 -15.16 -17.33 -28.62
CA ASP A 571 -14.97 -16.10 -29.40
C ASP A 571 -15.94 -14.93 -29.10
N LYS A 572 -16.64 -14.93 -27.99
CA LYS A 572 -17.42 -13.75 -27.60
C LYS A 572 -16.47 -12.77 -26.92
N PRO A 573 -16.22 -11.58 -27.52
CA PRO A 573 -15.56 -10.52 -26.77
C PRO A 573 -16.46 -10.25 -25.56
N ALA A 574 -15.90 -10.42 -24.36
CA ALA A 574 -16.62 -10.06 -23.14
C ALA A 574 -17.02 -8.59 -23.23
N ALA A 575 -18.27 -8.34 -23.54
CA ALA A 575 -18.85 -7.01 -23.61
C ALA A 575 -19.16 -6.50 -22.21
N SER A 576 -18.22 -6.52 -21.35
CA SER A 576 -18.15 -5.74 -20.12
C SER A 576 -16.83 -6.01 -19.41
N VAL A 577 -15.72 -5.59 -20.01
CA VAL A 577 -14.62 -5.14 -19.17
C VAL A 577 -15.18 -3.92 -18.44
N ILE A 578 -15.56 -4.08 -17.17
CA ILE A 578 -15.83 -2.95 -16.29
C ILE A 578 -14.67 -2.00 -16.53
N ALA A 579 -14.99 -0.86 -17.14
CA ALA A 579 -13.97 0.14 -17.46
C ALA A 579 -13.18 0.41 -16.16
N PRO A 580 -11.87 0.63 -16.21
CA PRO A 580 -11.08 0.95 -15.03
C PRO A 580 -11.65 2.09 -14.18
N SER A 581 -12.60 2.85 -14.71
CA SER A 581 -13.35 3.90 -14.05
C SER A 581 -14.18 3.44 -12.84
N ALA A 582 -14.82 2.28 -12.84
CA ALA A 582 -15.65 1.86 -11.71
C ALA A 582 -14.81 1.39 -10.50
N LEU A 583 -13.74 0.61 -10.75
CA LEU A 583 -12.78 0.24 -9.69
C LEU A 583 -11.96 1.46 -9.20
N THR A 584 -11.78 2.45 -10.08
CA THR A 584 -11.08 3.69 -9.75
C THR A 584 -11.98 4.63 -8.93
N GLU A 585 -13.29 4.65 -9.17
CA GLU A 585 -14.25 5.40 -8.36
C GLU A 585 -14.42 4.81 -6.96
N ALA A 586 -14.43 3.48 -6.83
CA ALA A 586 -14.48 2.80 -5.55
C ALA A 586 -13.24 3.06 -4.69
N ALA A 587 -12.07 3.04 -5.31
CA ALA A 587 -10.82 3.44 -4.62
C ALA A 587 -10.74 4.95 -4.38
N ALA A 588 -11.55 5.79 -5.08
CA ALA A 588 -11.64 7.22 -4.83
C ALA A 588 -12.49 7.56 -3.62
N LEU A 589 -13.45 6.71 -3.31
CA LEU A 589 -14.34 6.85 -2.16
C LEU A 589 -13.84 6.09 -0.92
N ALA A 590 -12.85 5.19 -1.07
CA ALA A 590 -12.08 4.73 0.08
C ALA A 590 -11.43 5.97 0.70
N PRO A 591 -11.79 6.33 1.94
CA PRO A 591 -11.35 7.59 2.50
C PRO A 591 -9.83 7.64 2.51
N ALA A 592 -9.30 8.83 2.30
CA ALA A 592 -7.88 9.20 2.38
C ALA A 592 -7.13 8.67 3.64
N VAL A 593 -7.84 8.03 4.50
CA VAL A 593 -7.49 7.38 5.75
C VAL A 593 -6.57 6.18 5.54
N ALA A 594 -6.77 5.37 4.49
CA ALA A 594 -5.96 4.16 4.27
C ALA A 594 -4.47 4.44 4.01
N VAL A 595 -4.17 5.57 3.37
CA VAL A 595 -2.77 5.95 3.06
C VAL A 595 -2.06 6.62 4.23
N ALA A 596 -2.81 7.31 5.09
CA ALA A 596 -2.23 7.84 6.31
C ALA A 596 -1.77 6.72 7.25
N GLU A 597 -2.42 5.56 7.20
CA GLU A 597 -2.08 4.41 8.03
C GLU A 597 -0.88 3.62 7.48
N ILE A 598 -0.78 3.50 6.15
CA ILE A 598 0.41 2.95 5.50
C ILE A 598 1.63 3.84 5.77
N ALA A 599 1.45 5.16 5.74
CA ALA A 599 2.49 6.09 6.16
C ALA A 599 2.78 6.06 7.66
N ALA A 600 1.80 5.66 8.48
CA ALA A 600 1.94 5.57 9.93
C ALA A 600 2.47 4.22 10.41
N SER A 601 2.30 3.16 9.63
CA SER A 601 2.83 1.82 9.92
C SER A 601 4.20 1.56 9.28
N GLY A 602 4.83 2.56 8.69
CA GLY A 602 6.12 2.42 8.01
C GLY A 602 6.03 1.86 6.59
N VAL A 603 4.80 1.77 6.07
CA VAL A 603 4.52 1.26 4.73
C VAL A 603 3.98 2.43 3.91
N GLY A 604 4.88 3.20 3.31
CA GLY A 604 4.56 4.34 2.48
C GLY A 604 3.76 3.93 1.23
N GLY A 605 2.47 4.18 1.27
CA GLY A 605 1.58 3.92 0.16
C GLY A 605 1.65 4.97 -0.92
N LEU A 606 1.48 4.57 -2.12
CA LEU A 606 1.44 5.41 -3.29
C LEU A 606 0.15 5.22 -4.05
N MET A 607 -0.56 6.27 -4.27
CA MET A 607 -1.50 6.38 -5.38
C MET A 607 -1.60 7.80 -5.89
N GLU A 608 -1.34 8.01 -7.15
CA GLU A 608 -1.44 9.30 -7.74
C GLU A 608 -1.70 9.45 -9.22
N ALA A 609 -2.21 10.54 -9.49
CA ALA A 609 -2.96 10.97 -10.62
C ALA A 609 -2.18 11.78 -11.66
N SER A 610 -2.65 11.68 -12.82
CA SER A 610 -2.46 12.25 -14.12
C SER A 610 -2.35 13.78 -14.22
N GLY A 611 -1.44 14.23 -15.05
CA GLY A 611 -1.36 15.61 -15.52
C GLY A 611 -1.91 15.78 -16.96
N ASN A 612 -2.56 16.90 -17.16
CA ASN A 612 -3.21 17.35 -18.38
C ASN A 612 -2.32 17.43 -19.62
N ALA A 613 -2.85 16.96 -20.72
CA ALA A 613 -2.49 17.48 -22.05
C ALA A 613 -3.61 18.42 -22.52
N VAL A 614 -3.30 19.68 -22.57
CA VAL A 614 -4.14 20.69 -23.22
C VAL A 614 -3.98 20.50 -24.74
N ALA A 615 -5.06 20.15 -25.39
CA ALA A 615 -5.17 20.28 -26.84
C ALA A 615 -5.53 21.72 -27.17
N SER A 616 -4.58 22.49 -27.66
CA SER A 616 -4.86 23.73 -28.39
C SER A 616 -4.91 23.40 -29.86
N GLY A 617 -6.09 23.43 -30.42
CA GLY A 617 -6.30 23.46 -31.84
C GLY A 617 -5.87 24.80 -32.44
N SER A 618 -5.09 24.78 -33.46
CA SER A 618 -5.02 25.89 -34.43
C SER A 618 -4.99 25.33 -35.81
N ASN A 619 -6.06 25.63 -36.57
CA ASN A 619 -6.16 25.48 -38.00
C ASN A 619 -5.12 26.38 -38.69
N VAL A 620 -4.33 25.81 -39.56
CA VAL A 620 -3.82 26.53 -40.74
C VAL A 620 -3.88 25.59 -41.96
N SER A 621 -4.67 26.01 -42.91
CA SER A 621 -4.74 25.51 -44.26
C SER A 621 -3.51 25.87 -45.06
N GLY A 622 -2.99 24.94 -45.88
CA GLY A 622 -1.94 25.22 -46.83
C GLY A 622 -1.60 24.02 -47.67
N SER A 623 -2.08 24.04 -48.91
CA SER A 623 -1.88 23.04 -49.97
C SER A 623 -0.44 22.96 -50.45
N ALA A 624 0.06 21.76 -50.72
CA ALA A 624 0.93 21.45 -51.85
C ALA A 624 1.07 19.93 -52.05
N ALA A 625 0.99 19.52 -53.27
CA ALA A 625 0.91 18.14 -53.70
C ALA A 625 2.28 17.47 -53.94
N SER A 626 2.24 16.15 -53.86
CA SER A 626 2.96 15.10 -54.60
C SER A 626 4.23 14.48 -54.00
N PRO A 627 4.60 13.23 -54.34
CA PRO A 627 3.79 12.05 -54.67
C PRO A 627 4.12 10.80 -53.82
N GLY A 628 3.16 9.92 -53.75
CA GLY A 628 3.16 8.49 -53.53
C GLY A 628 4.40 7.72 -53.06
N VAL A 629 4.33 7.37 -51.77
CA VAL A 629 4.85 6.08 -51.31
C VAL A 629 3.66 5.35 -50.70
N ALA A 630 3.17 4.38 -51.43
CA ALA A 630 2.12 3.46 -50.96
C ALA A 630 2.65 2.67 -49.77
N ASN A 631 2.31 3.10 -48.58
CA ASN A 631 2.47 2.31 -47.40
C ASN A 631 1.45 1.15 -47.46
N ARG A 632 1.83 0.05 -48.09
CA ARG A 632 1.14 -1.21 -48.00
C ARG A 632 1.21 -1.65 -46.53
N THR A 633 0.21 -1.30 -45.75
CA THR A 633 -0.13 -2.01 -44.51
C THR A 633 -0.52 -3.43 -44.93
N SER A 634 0.49 -4.30 -45.05
CA SER A 634 0.26 -5.73 -45.16
C SER A 634 -0.51 -6.17 -43.90
N ALA A 635 -1.66 -6.80 -44.13
CA ALA A 635 -2.41 -7.42 -43.04
C ALA A 635 -1.46 -8.31 -42.22
N PRO A 636 -1.53 -8.28 -40.88
CA PRO A 636 -0.63 -9.08 -40.04
C PRO A 636 -0.78 -10.54 -40.46
N THR A 637 0.35 -11.23 -40.60
CA THR A 637 0.34 -12.67 -40.86
C THR A 637 -0.47 -13.38 -39.76
N PRO A 638 -1.18 -14.48 -40.09
CA PRO A 638 -1.98 -15.21 -39.09
C PRO A 638 -1.20 -15.56 -37.81
N ALA A 639 0.10 -15.85 -37.92
CA ALA A 639 1.00 -16.09 -36.80
C ALA A 639 1.23 -14.84 -35.96
N ALA A 640 1.37 -13.66 -36.58
CA ALA A 640 1.52 -12.39 -35.88
C ALA A 640 0.22 -11.97 -35.17
N ALA A 641 -0.94 -12.23 -35.79
CA ALA A 641 -2.25 -12.00 -35.17
C ALA A 641 -2.47 -12.94 -33.99
N ALA A 642 -2.11 -14.22 -34.10
CA ALA A 642 -2.18 -15.20 -33.01
C ALA A 642 -1.24 -14.83 -31.85
N ALA A 643 0.00 -14.41 -32.14
CA ALA A 643 0.93 -13.92 -31.13
C ALA A 643 0.44 -12.66 -30.41
N ALA A 644 -0.15 -11.71 -31.14
CA ALA A 644 -0.74 -10.50 -30.55
C ALA A 644 -1.94 -10.84 -29.66
N SER A 645 -2.81 -11.78 -30.07
CA SER A 645 -3.94 -12.22 -29.25
C SER A 645 -3.51 -12.99 -28.01
N ALA A 646 -2.45 -13.78 -28.08
CA ALA A 646 -1.86 -14.48 -26.91
C ALA A 646 -1.27 -13.48 -25.91
N LEU A 647 -0.62 -12.43 -26.40
CA LEU A 647 -0.04 -11.37 -25.58
C LEU A 647 -1.12 -10.53 -24.89
N ASP A 648 -2.22 -10.21 -25.57
CA ASP A 648 -3.37 -9.50 -24.99
C ASP A 648 -4.08 -10.36 -23.92
N ARG A 649 -4.17 -11.67 -24.12
CA ARG A 649 -4.71 -12.62 -23.13
C ARG A 649 -3.86 -12.68 -21.87
N ASP A 650 -2.54 -12.81 -22.00
CA ASP A 650 -1.64 -12.83 -20.85
C ASP A 650 -1.68 -11.49 -20.09
N TYR A 651 -1.79 -10.39 -20.81
CA TYR A 651 -1.97 -9.07 -20.23
C TYR A 651 -3.27 -8.95 -19.41
N ARG A 652 -4.41 -9.40 -19.96
CA ARG A 652 -5.71 -9.36 -19.27
C ARG A 652 -5.69 -10.21 -18.00
N TYR A 653 -5.10 -11.39 -18.07
CA TYR A 653 -4.94 -12.25 -16.90
C TYR A 653 -4.11 -11.57 -15.80
N ARG A 654 -2.95 -11.02 -16.14
CA ARG A 654 -2.08 -10.34 -15.17
C ARG A 654 -2.76 -9.11 -14.57
N LEU A 655 -3.53 -8.37 -15.37
CA LEU A 655 -4.28 -7.21 -14.90
C LEU A 655 -5.41 -7.63 -13.95
N ALA A 656 -6.20 -8.63 -14.32
CA ALA A 656 -7.28 -9.15 -13.47
C ALA A 656 -6.73 -9.69 -12.15
N ARG A 657 -5.63 -10.43 -12.17
CA ARG A 657 -4.94 -10.89 -10.97
C ARG A 657 -4.50 -9.73 -10.08
N LYS A 658 -3.86 -8.69 -10.65
CA LYS A 658 -3.51 -7.49 -9.89
C LYS A 658 -4.73 -6.88 -9.21
N ASN A 659 -5.86 -6.77 -9.93
CA ASN A 659 -7.08 -6.17 -9.40
C ASN A 659 -7.64 -6.96 -8.22
N VAL A 660 -7.60 -8.30 -8.26
CA VAL A 660 -7.98 -9.16 -7.11
C VAL A 660 -7.11 -8.86 -5.90
N HIS A 661 -5.79 -8.82 -6.06
CA HIS A 661 -4.89 -8.55 -4.94
C HIS A 661 -5.09 -7.15 -4.35
N VAL A 662 -5.31 -6.14 -5.19
CA VAL A 662 -5.61 -4.78 -4.74
C VAL A 662 -6.95 -4.72 -4.01
N ALA A 663 -8.00 -5.33 -4.55
CA ALA A 663 -9.32 -5.36 -3.91
C ALA A 663 -9.28 -6.11 -2.57
N PHE A 664 -8.57 -7.23 -2.51
CA PHE A 664 -8.34 -7.99 -1.29
C PHE A 664 -7.57 -7.17 -0.23
N ALA A 665 -6.50 -6.48 -0.63
CA ALA A 665 -5.75 -5.62 0.27
C ALA A 665 -6.60 -4.47 0.81
N ASN A 666 -7.42 -3.83 -0.02
CA ASN A 666 -8.31 -2.75 0.38
C ASN A 666 -9.36 -3.22 1.41
N LEU A 667 -10.00 -4.36 1.16
CA LEU A 667 -10.96 -4.94 2.09
C LEU A 667 -10.30 -5.34 3.41
N GLY A 668 -9.14 -6.00 3.35
CA GLY A 668 -8.41 -6.44 4.53
C GLY A 668 -7.92 -5.26 5.39
N GLN A 669 -7.42 -4.19 4.79
CA GLN A 669 -7.03 -2.98 5.51
C GLN A 669 -8.24 -2.30 6.17
N ALA A 670 -9.36 -2.20 5.46
CA ALA A 670 -10.59 -1.64 6.02
C ALA A 670 -11.11 -2.50 7.18
N PHE A 671 -11.05 -3.82 7.06
CA PHE A 671 -11.39 -4.73 8.15
C PHE A 671 -10.48 -4.55 9.38
N GLN A 672 -9.17 -4.44 9.20
CA GLN A 672 -8.24 -4.16 10.29
C GLN A 672 -8.56 -2.84 10.99
N ARG A 673 -8.92 -1.78 10.25
CA ARG A 673 -9.33 -0.50 10.83
C ARG A 673 -10.64 -0.62 11.61
N MET A 674 -11.61 -1.38 11.09
CA MET A 674 -12.86 -1.65 11.82
C MET A 674 -12.61 -2.35 13.16
N MET A 675 -11.62 -3.24 13.24
CA MET A 675 -11.25 -3.92 14.48
C MET A 675 -10.70 -2.97 15.57
N LEU A 676 -10.23 -1.78 15.19
CA LEU A 676 -9.79 -0.73 16.14
C LEU A 676 -10.93 0.16 16.61
N GLU A 677 -12.10 0.06 16.00
CA GLU A 677 -13.32 0.78 16.38
C GLU A 677 -13.96 0.20 17.66
N PRO A 678 -14.88 0.93 18.31
CA PRO A 678 -15.63 0.38 19.45
C PRO A 678 -16.40 -0.89 19.04
N LYS A 679 -16.50 -1.85 19.96
CA LYS A 679 -17.19 -3.13 19.70
C LYS A 679 -18.63 -2.94 19.18
N SER A 680 -19.33 -1.88 19.59
CA SER A 680 -20.66 -1.54 19.13
C SER A 680 -20.73 -1.15 17.65
N ALA A 681 -19.63 -0.68 17.08
CA ALA A 681 -19.51 -0.31 15.67
C ALA A 681 -18.99 -1.45 14.79
N GLN A 682 -18.40 -2.48 15.40
CA GLN A 682 -17.93 -3.66 14.68
C GLN A 682 -19.10 -4.57 14.31
N LYS A 683 -19.32 -4.74 13.00
CA LYS A 683 -20.40 -5.58 12.48
C LYS A 683 -19.84 -6.66 11.55
N PHE A 684 -20.48 -7.82 11.56
CA PHE A 684 -20.14 -8.94 10.67
C PHE A 684 -18.67 -9.37 10.74
N VAL A 685 -18.06 -9.32 11.92
CA VAL A 685 -16.63 -9.64 12.10
C VAL A 685 -16.29 -11.08 11.72
N PRO A 686 -17.05 -12.12 12.18
CA PRO A 686 -16.81 -13.50 11.77
C PRO A 686 -16.96 -13.69 10.26
N GLU A 687 -18.05 -13.19 9.70
CA GLU A 687 -18.38 -13.34 8.27
C GLU A 687 -17.35 -12.65 7.36
N LEU A 688 -16.88 -11.46 7.74
CA LEU A 688 -15.84 -10.74 7.00
C LEU A 688 -14.49 -11.44 7.09
N ASN A 689 -14.14 -12.00 8.26
CA ASN A 689 -12.93 -12.78 8.41
C ASN A 689 -12.96 -14.04 7.53
N ASP A 690 -14.08 -14.78 7.58
CA ASP A 690 -14.26 -15.99 6.79
C ASP A 690 -14.27 -15.66 5.29
N LEU A 691 -14.94 -14.58 4.90
CA LEU A 691 -14.93 -14.11 3.52
C LEU A 691 -13.52 -13.78 3.03
N LEU A 692 -12.69 -13.11 3.84
CA LEU A 692 -11.29 -12.82 3.49
C LEU A 692 -10.48 -14.12 3.32
N VAL A 693 -10.59 -15.06 4.25
CA VAL A 693 -9.86 -16.33 4.16
C VAL A 693 -10.30 -17.12 2.92
N ARG A 694 -11.60 -17.26 2.70
CA ARG A 694 -12.17 -18.00 1.54
C ARG A 694 -11.82 -17.34 0.21
N SER A 695 -11.83 -16.01 0.17
CA SER A 695 -11.43 -15.25 -1.01
C SER A 695 -9.95 -15.41 -1.33
N HIS A 696 -9.10 -15.45 -0.29
CA HIS A 696 -7.68 -15.78 -0.47
C HIS A 696 -7.50 -17.20 -1.04
N VAL A 697 -8.22 -18.18 -0.49
CA VAL A 697 -8.19 -19.58 -0.95
C VAL A 697 -8.65 -19.67 -2.39
N LEU A 698 -9.80 -19.06 -2.75
CA LEU A 698 -10.32 -19.08 -4.13
C LEU A 698 -9.36 -18.41 -5.11
N ALA A 699 -8.82 -17.24 -4.79
CA ALA A 699 -7.83 -16.56 -5.63
C ALA A 699 -6.56 -17.40 -5.83
N SER A 700 -6.12 -18.09 -4.77
CA SER A 700 -5.00 -19.02 -4.81
C SER A 700 -5.27 -20.22 -5.73
N GLN A 701 -6.47 -20.81 -5.63
CA GLN A 701 -6.89 -21.92 -6.48
C GLN A 701 -6.99 -21.51 -7.95
N ILE A 702 -7.57 -20.33 -8.25
CA ILE A 702 -7.62 -19.79 -9.62
C ILE A 702 -6.20 -19.62 -10.16
N THR A 703 -5.27 -19.08 -9.34
CA THR A 703 -3.86 -18.95 -9.74
C THR A 703 -3.21 -20.30 -10.03
N ALA A 704 -3.53 -21.32 -9.22
CA ALA A 704 -2.99 -22.67 -9.37
C ALA A 704 -3.48 -23.37 -10.65
N VAL A 705 -4.75 -23.16 -11.00
CA VAL A 705 -5.43 -23.81 -12.10
C VAL A 705 -5.24 -23.08 -13.43
N ALA A 706 -4.98 -21.78 -13.42
CA ALA A 706 -4.87 -20.96 -14.62
C ALA A 706 -3.90 -21.50 -15.69
N PRO A 707 -2.70 -22.00 -15.37
CA PRO A 707 -1.80 -22.59 -16.36
C PRO A 707 -2.41 -23.86 -17.00
N LEU A 708 -3.06 -24.72 -16.20
CA LEU A 708 -3.69 -25.95 -16.66
C LEU A 708 -4.90 -25.65 -17.56
N LEU A 709 -5.73 -24.68 -17.19
CA LEU A 709 -6.88 -24.24 -17.99
C LEU A 709 -6.45 -23.67 -19.34
N ARG A 710 -5.32 -22.97 -19.39
CA ARG A 710 -4.79 -22.40 -20.63
C ARG A 710 -4.28 -23.46 -21.60
N THR A 711 -3.59 -24.48 -21.09
CA THR A 711 -3.05 -25.60 -21.88
C THR A 711 -4.20 -26.49 -22.38
N SER A 712 -5.13 -26.78 -21.52
CA SER A 712 -6.29 -27.61 -21.81
C SER A 712 -7.28 -26.95 -22.77
N SER A 713 -7.45 -25.61 -22.73
CA SER A 713 -8.37 -24.92 -23.63
C SER A 713 -7.99 -25.05 -25.11
N GLN A 714 -6.74 -25.29 -25.43
CA GLN A 714 -6.28 -25.55 -26.79
C GLN A 714 -6.58 -26.99 -27.25
N GLN A 715 -6.74 -27.92 -26.30
CA GLN A 715 -6.99 -29.34 -26.55
C GLN A 715 -8.43 -29.76 -26.25
N MET A 716 -9.20 -28.96 -25.52
CA MET A 716 -10.50 -29.30 -24.92
C MET A 716 -11.75 -28.92 -25.75
N GLY A 717 -11.70 -28.92 -27.08
CA GLY A 717 -12.86 -28.70 -27.93
C GLY A 717 -13.90 -29.81 -27.98
N GLY A 718 -13.75 -30.88 -27.18
CA GLY A 718 -14.57 -32.08 -27.21
C GLY A 718 -15.66 -32.14 -26.12
N PRO A 719 -16.70 -32.96 -26.31
CA PRO A 719 -17.79 -33.16 -25.36
C PRO A 719 -17.36 -33.71 -24.00
N SER A 720 -16.17 -34.33 -23.91
CA SER A 720 -15.61 -34.95 -22.69
C SER A 720 -15.32 -33.96 -21.57
N HIS A 721 -15.30 -32.65 -21.82
CA HIS A 721 -14.97 -31.64 -20.83
C HIS A 721 -16.16 -30.79 -20.39
N GLN A 722 -17.39 -31.16 -20.76
CA GLN A 722 -18.61 -30.49 -20.34
C GLN A 722 -18.76 -30.35 -18.82
N PRO A 723 -18.41 -31.37 -17.97
CA PRO A 723 -18.52 -31.24 -16.54
C PRO A 723 -17.66 -30.10 -15.95
N LEU A 724 -16.44 -29.93 -16.48
CA LEU A 724 -15.55 -28.87 -16.09
C LEU A 724 -16.09 -27.48 -16.45
N GLN A 725 -16.62 -27.33 -17.68
CA GLN A 725 -17.25 -26.09 -18.13
C GLN A 725 -18.46 -25.71 -17.27
N ARG A 726 -19.31 -26.71 -16.91
CA ARG A 726 -20.46 -26.52 -16.03
C ARG A 726 -20.02 -26.06 -14.65
N ALA A 727 -19.01 -26.73 -14.06
CA ALA A 727 -18.49 -26.36 -12.74
C ALA A 727 -17.97 -24.92 -12.72
N LEU A 728 -17.16 -24.54 -13.71
CA LEU A 728 -16.65 -23.17 -13.82
C LEU A 728 -17.75 -22.14 -14.07
N THR A 729 -18.80 -22.50 -14.84
CA THR A 729 -19.98 -21.62 -15.02
C THR A 729 -20.70 -21.41 -13.71
N VAL A 730 -20.95 -22.45 -12.93
CA VAL A 730 -21.60 -22.35 -11.62
C VAL A 730 -20.75 -21.51 -10.65
N ILE A 731 -19.42 -21.66 -10.65
CA ILE A 731 -18.53 -20.83 -9.83
C ILE A 731 -18.65 -19.35 -10.23
N ARG A 732 -18.62 -19.05 -11.53
CA ARG A 732 -18.79 -17.69 -12.04
C ARG A 732 -20.14 -17.10 -11.65
N ASP A 733 -21.22 -17.86 -11.82
CA ASP A 733 -22.59 -17.42 -11.53
C ASP A 733 -22.81 -17.25 -10.02
N ASN A 734 -22.20 -18.09 -9.17
CA ASN A 734 -22.18 -17.88 -7.74
C ASN A 734 -21.47 -16.56 -7.34
N LEU A 735 -20.38 -16.22 -8.00
CA LEU A 735 -19.71 -14.94 -7.75
C LEU A 735 -20.54 -13.76 -8.26
N ALA A 736 -21.23 -13.88 -9.40
CA ALA A 736 -22.12 -12.84 -9.91
C ALA A 736 -23.30 -12.60 -8.96
N ASN A 737 -23.96 -13.66 -8.52
CA ASN A 737 -25.09 -13.57 -7.59
C ASN A 737 -24.67 -13.11 -6.19
N ALA A 738 -23.44 -13.43 -5.78
CA ALA A 738 -22.86 -12.91 -4.52
C ALA A 738 -22.63 -11.40 -4.58
N GLU A 739 -22.26 -10.86 -5.74
CA GLU A 739 -22.12 -9.41 -5.98
C GLU A 739 -23.47 -8.69 -5.86
N GLU A 740 -24.57 -9.35 -6.28
CA GLU A 740 -25.94 -8.86 -6.15
C GLU A 740 -26.53 -9.10 -4.74
N GLY A 741 -25.79 -9.78 -3.86
CA GLY A 741 -26.22 -10.08 -2.49
C GLY A 741 -27.26 -11.20 -2.41
N GLU A 742 -27.41 -12.01 -3.46
CA GLU A 742 -28.34 -13.13 -3.46
C GLU A 742 -27.82 -14.31 -2.63
N PRO A 743 -28.65 -14.87 -1.74
CA PRO A 743 -28.26 -16.06 -0.96
C PRO A 743 -28.04 -17.27 -1.88
N PRO A 744 -27.29 -18.27 -1.43
CA PRO A 744 -27.14 -19.50 -2.20
C PRO A 744 -28.48 -20.22 -2.37
N PRO A 745 -28.68 -20.94 -3.51
CA PRO A 745 -29.92 -21.66 -3.77
C PRO A 745 -30.10 -22.79 -2.75
N ALA A 746 -31.36 -23.14 -2.47
CA ALA A 746 -31.73 -24.16 -1.48
C ALA A 746 -31.16 -25.55 -1.84
N ASP A 747 -30.99 -25.83 -3.11
CA ASP A 747 -30.47 -27.08 -3.67
C ASP A 747 -28.94 -27.08 -3.89
N GLN A 748 -28.25 -26.08 -3.32
CA GLN A 748 -26.77 -25.93 -3.49
C GLN A 748 -25.98 -27.21 -3.19
N VAL A 749 -26.42 -28.00 -2.19
CA VAL A 749 -25.75 -29.24 -1.78
C VAL A 749 -25.92 -30.31 -2.86
N ASP A 750 -27.08 -30.40 -3.46
CA ASP A 750 -27.35 -31.36 -4.52
C ASP A 750 -26.63 -30.99 -5.82
N ILE A 751 -26.62 -29.70 -6.18
CA ILE A 751 -25.84 -29.19 -7.32
C ILE A 751 -24.35 -29.49 -7.11
N SER A 752 -23.79 -29.20 -5.91
CA SER A 752 -22.41 -29.47 -5.61
C SER A 752 -22.08 -30.95 -5.66
N ARG A 753 -22.93 -31.84 -5.13
CA ARG A 753 -22.75 -33.29 -5.18
C ARG A 753 -22.82 -33.82 -6.60
N GLN A 754 -23.78 -33.34 -7.40
CA GLN A 754 -23.94 -33.75 -8.79
C GLN A 754 -22.68 -33.39 -9.59
N LEU A 755 -22.24 -32.12 -9.54
CA LEU A 755 -21.06 -31.66 -10.25
C LEU A 755 -19.79 -32.40 -9.79
N THR A 756 -19.68 -32.69 -8.50
CA THR A 756 -18.58 -33.48 -7.97
C THR A 756 -18.54 -34.88 -8.59
N ARG A 757 -19.69 -35.58 -8.70
CA ARG A 757 -19.79 -36.89 -9.34
C ARG A 757 -19.48 -36.82 -10.85
N GLU A 758 -19.97 -35.77 -11.55
CA GLU A 758 -19.68 -35.55 -12.96
C GLU A 758 -18.16 -35.33 -13.20
N LEU A 759 -17.49 -34.57 -12.34
CA LEU A 759 -16.04 -34.35 -12.41
C LEU A 759 -15.27 -35.65 -12.13
N ASP A 760 -15.72 -36.46 -11.17
CA ASP A 760 -15.10 -37.75 -10.90
C ASP A 760 -15.29 -38.72 -12.06
N ALA A 761 -16.49 -38.80 -12.65
CA ALA A 761 -16.76 -39.63 -13.81
C ALA A 761 -15.88 -39.24 -15.01
N MET A 762 -15.70 -37.91 -15.25
CA MET A 762 -14.83 -37.41 -16.29
C MET A 762 -13.36 -37.89 -16.11
N VAL A 763 -12.87 -37.86 -14.87
CA VAL A 763 -11.50 -38.35 -14.57
C VAL A 763 -11.37 -39.85 -14.81
N VAL A 764 -12.35 -40.65 -14.36
CA VAL A 764 -12.36 -42.10 -14.57
C VAL A 764 -12.45 -42.47 -16.06
N GLU A 765 -13.22 -41.72 -16.84
CA GLU A 765 -13.33 -41.91 -18.29
C GLU A 765 -11.98 -41.58 -18.97
N ALA A 766 -11.31 -40.48 -18.58
CA ALA A 766 -9.99 -40.14 -19.10
C ALA A 766 -8.91 -41.18 -18.75
N GLU A 767 -8.99 -41.86 -17.59
CA GLU A 767 -8.10 -42.96 -17.20
C GLU A 767 -8.27 -44.17 -18.08
N ARG A 768 -9.45 -44.42 -18.60
CA ARG A 768 -9.75 -45.59 -19.44
C ARG A 768 -9.51 -45.35 -20.92
N SER A 769 -9.47 -44.08 -21.33
CA SER A 769 -9.29 -43.71 -22.73
C SER A 769 -7.80 -43.79 -23.12
N PRO A 770 -7.48 -44.48 -24.23
CA PRO A 770 -6.11 -44.51 -24.74
C PRO A 770 -5.61 -43.19 -25.32
N ASP A 771 -6.50 -42.24 -25.51
CA ASP A 771 -6.19 -40.94 -26.13
C ASP A 771 -5.46 -39.99 -25.17
N TYR A 772 -5.49 -40.28 -23.87
CA TYR A 772 -4.85 -39.42 -22.84
C TYR A 772 -3.50 -40.00 -22.42
N THR A 773 -2.49 -39.12 -22.42
CA THR A 773 -1.19 -39.47 -21.84
C THR A 773 -1.28 -39.50 -20.30
N PRO A 774 -0.43 -40.29 -19.60
CA PRO A 774 -0.44 -40.33 -18.14
C PRO A 774 -0.29 -38.96 -17.47
N ASP A 775 0.47 -38.05 -18.09
CA ASP A 775 0.64 -36.68 -17.61
C ASP A 775 -0.64 -35.85 -17.78
N ALA A 776 -1.35 -36.02 -18.90
CA ALA A 776 -2.62 -35.35 -19.14
C ALA A 776 -3.72 -35.81 -18.16
N VAL A 777 -3.77 -37.07 -17.84
CA VAL A 777 -4.67 -37.65 -16.82
C VAL A 777 -4.33 -37.09 -15.44
N HIS A 778 -3.04 -36.95 -15.10
CA HIS A 778 -2.61 -36.35 -13.84
C HIS A 778 -3.03 -34.88 -13.74
N ASP A 779 -2.84 -34.12 -14.80
CA ASP A 779 -3.24 -32.72 -14.86
C ASP A 779 -4.78 -32.54 -14.76
N LEU A 780 -5.54 -33.45 -15.40
CA LEU A 780 -7.00 -33.46 -15.33
C LEU A 780 -7.51 -33.80 -13.91
N LYS A 781 -6.85 -34.74 -13.21
CA LYS A 781 -7.15 -35.05 -11.80
C LYS A 781 -6.94 -33.84 -10.90
N LEU A 782 -5.80 -33.18 -11.07
CA LEU A 782 -5.48 -31.97 -10.30
C LEU A 782 -6.50 -30.87 -10.60
N LEU A 783 -6.86 -30.69 -11.86
CA LEU A 783 -7.84 -29.69 -12.30
C LEU A 783 -9.22 -29.99 -11.70
N ALA A 784 -9.69 -31.24 -11.77
CA ALA A 784 -10.98 -31.65 -11.19
C ALA A 784 -11.00 -31.44 -9.67
N HIS A 785 -9.94 -31.82 -8.97
CA HIS A 785 -9.82 -31.61 -7.51
C HIS A 785 -9.90 -30.12 -7.15
N GLN A 786 -9.14 -29.27 -7.83
CA GLN A 786 -9.16 -27.82 -7.59
C GLN A 786 -10.54 -27.20 -7.92
N CYS A 787 -11.19 -27.66 -9.01
CA CYS A 787 -12.52 -27.17 -9.34
C CYS A 787 -13.59 -27.52 -8.28
N LYS A 788 -13.50 -28.70 -7.66
CA LYS A 788 -14.38 -29.05 -6.54
C LYS A 788 -14.19 -28.12 -5.35
N GLN A 789 -12.94 -27.81 -5.01
CA GLN A 789 -12.62 -26.87 -3.92
C GLN A 789 -13.06 -25.44 -4.24
N MET A 790 -12.86 -24.98 -5.49
CA MET A 790 -13.35 -23.67 -5.97
C MET A 790 -14.86 -23.60 -5.91
N LEU A 791 -15.56 -24.68 -6.29
CA LEU A 791 -17.02 -24.76 -6.22
C LEU A 791 -17.51 -24.60 -4.78
N ALA A 792 -16.93 -25.33 -3.83
CA ALA A 792 -17.26 -25.24 -2.42
C ALA A 792 -16.97 -23.82 -1.87
N ALA A 793 -15.82 -23.24 -2.21
CA ALA A 793 -15.47 -21.89 -1.81
C ALA A 793 -16.44 -20.84 -2.38
N SER A 794 -16.87 -20.95 -3.64
CA SER A 794 -17.81 -20.02 -4.27
C SER A 794 -19.19 -19.98 -3.58
N PHE A 795 -19.72 -21.14 -3.21
CA PHE A 795 -20.99 -21.20 -2.44
C PHE A 795 -20.87 -20.58 -1.05
N GLN A 796 -19.73 -20.77 -0.38
CA GLN A 796 -19.50 -20.18 0.93
C GLN A 796 -19.31 -18.66 0.83
N ILE A 797 -18.59 -18.17 -0.17
CA ILE A 797 -18.45 -16.73 -0.44
C ILE A 797 -19.84 -16.11 -0.70
N ARG A 798 -20.69 -16.77 -1.50
CA ARG A 798 -22.07 -16.34 -1.75
C ARG A 798 -22.90 -16.30 -0.46
N LYS A 799 -22.73 -17.28 0.41
CA LYS A 799 -23.40 -17.34 1.71
C LYS A 799 -22.97 -16.18 2.60
N ASP A 800 -21.65 -15.97 2.76
CA ASP A 800 -21.08 -14.95 3.64
C ASP A 800 -21.43 -13.54 3.11
N ALA A 801 -21.35 -13.31 1.81
CA ALA A 801 -21.74 -12.06 1.17
C ALA A 801 -23.25 -11.76 1.34
N GLY A 802 -24.12 -12.79 1.26
CA GLY A 802 -25.55 -12.64 1.46
C GLY A 802 -25.95 -12.29 2.90
N VAL A 803 -25.12 -12.67 3.90
CA VAL A 803 -25.31 -12.29 5.31
C VAL A 803 -24.84 -10.87 5.58
N ILE A 804 -23.80 -10.43 4.89
CA ILE A 804 -23.23 -9.08 5.03
C ILE A 804 -24.14 -8.06 4.33
N ARG A 805 -25.37 -7.92 4.82
CA ARG A 805 -26.30 -6.89 4.38
C ARG A 805 -25.97 -5.57 5.06
N LEU A 806 -25.26 -4.73 4.36
CA LEU A 806 -24.95 -3.38 4.82
C LEU A 806 -25.93 -2.40 4.18
N PRO A 807 -26.37 -1.38 4.92
CA PRO A 807 -27.28 -0.39 4.36
C PRO A 807 -26.65 0.25 3.13
N GLU A 808 -27.36 0.16 2.01
CA GLU A 808 -27.08 1.01 0.84
C GLU A 808 -27.23 2.46 1.28
N ASN A 809 -26.20 3.27 1.03
CA ASN A 809 -26.21 4.71 1.34
C ASN A 809 -27.06 5.49 0.36
#